data_d0bb916ee09715601ac33b8e57c8474e
#
_entry.id   d0bb916ee09715601ac33b8e57c8474e
#
_cell.length_a   1.000
_cell.length_b   1.000
_cell.length_c   1.000
_cell.angle_alpha   90.00
_cell.angle_beta   90.00
_cell.angle_gamma   90.00
#
_symmetry.space_group_name_H-M   'P 1'
#
loop_
_entity.id
_entity.type
_entity.pdbx_description
1 polymer ?
#
loop_
_entity_poly.entity_id
_entity_poly.type
_entity_poly.pdbx_seq_one_letter_code
_entity_poly.pdbx_strand_id
1 'polypeptide(L)'
;MKGQLLSLCVFAMMCGVSSAMTDGRELRLHYDKPASYFEEAMVIGNGQQGAIVYGGIEKDVLSLNDITLWTGGPDKTVYNPDAHKAIPEIREALDREDYRTAERLQRKVQGHYSENYSPLGSLSITRIGEDATTDVTAYQRWLDISDATAQTQYLKGGKLISTDYFASAPDSVIVVRMKSNTPDGINAIVAFDSQLPHSVSADGCQLQADGYVAYHSYPNYNKAKHYYDPDRGTRFRTLVRIITPDASQVKAYPSGELRICGASEALILIANATSFNGFDKDPVKEGADYKGIVARRMNLASTKTYDALRKTHVEDYKRLFGRVELDLGKTDPQIASLPTDVQLKKYTDENQQNPELEALYFQYGRYLLISCSRTNGVPANLQGLWNEKLLPPWSCNYTTNINMEENYWAAETANLSELHKPLLDFIVNLSKTGGMTAKAYYGVDRGWCLGHNTDIWAMTCPVGLGGGDPSWACWNMGGAWASTHIWEHYTFTGDKDFLRQYYPALKGAAEFCIDWLIEKNGKLMTSPGTSPENKYVTSDGFVGSTLYGNMSDLAMIRECLIDARKAAKVLGTDKKFVGEIDRTLSRLQPYKIGAKGNLQEWYHDWRDQDPRHRHQSHLFGLYPGHHISVKETPDLAKACAKTLEIKGDQTTGWSTGWRVNLFARLQDAPGAYHIYRKLLRYVSPDGYNGKDARRGGGTYPNLLDAHSPFPIDGNFGGCAGVVEMLMQSTEDCITLLPAIPEQWSSGSVKGICARGGFVVDMTWKDGKVVTLTLTARNDSSTRLRLNGKTIKVRMKKGEKKTFEKV
;
A
#
# COMPACT_ATOMS: atom_id res chain seq x y z
N MET A 1 -3.51 22.17 -47.30
CA MET A 1 -2.43 22.91 -46.61
C MET A 1 -2.91 23.92 -45.53
N LYS A 2 -4.17 24.42 -45.56
CA LYS A 2 -4.67 25.31 -44.48
C LYS A 2 -5.13 24.58 -43.22
N GLY A 3 -5.45 23.30 -43.29
CA GLY A 3 -5.88 22.52 -42.10
C GLY A 3 -4.74 22.03 -41.20
N GLN A 4 -3.55 21.83 -41.74
CA GLN A 4 -2.38 21.37 -40.93
C GLN A 4 -1.72 22.51 -40.14
N LEU A 5 -1.81 23.75 -40.62
CA LEU A 5 -1.29 24.90 -39.85
C LEU A 5 -2.19 25.27 -38.66
N LEU A 6 -3.50 25.03 -38.73
CA LEU A 6 -4.42 25.27 -37.59
C LEU A 6 -4.18 24.25 -36.48
N SER A 7 -3.86 23.00 -36.82
CA SER A 7 -3.54 21.94 -35.84
C SER A 7 -2.25 22.23 -35.08
N LEU A 8 -1.22 22.78 -35.75
CA LEU A 8 0.04 23.16 -35.11
C LEU A 8 -0.10 24.40 -34.20
N CYS A 9 -0.92 25.38 -34.54
CA CYS A 9 -1.15 26.56 -33.70
C CYS A 9 -1.97 26.25 -32.43
N VAL A 10 -2.92 25.30 -32.50
CA VAL A 10 -3.68 24.85 -31.34
C VAL A 10 -2.80 24.04 -30.39
N PHE A 11 -1.86 23.25 -30.90
CA PHE A 11 -0.87 22.51 -30.10
C PHE A 11 0.08 23.48 -29.35
N ALA A 12 0.47 24.60 -29.97
CA ALA A 12 1.31 25.61 -29.33
C ALA A 12 0.59 26.44 -28.25
N MET A 13 -0.73 26.60 -28.32
CA MET A 13 -1.53 27.25 -27.27
C MET A 13 -1.86 26.33 -26.09
N MET A 14 -1.78 25.02 -26.28
CA MET A 14 -1.99 24.04 -25.19
C MET A 14 -0.77 23.89 -24.26
N CYS A 15 0.42 24.28 -24.70
CA CYS A 15 1.67 24.19 -23.93
C CYS A 15 1.92 25.35 -22.95
N GLY A 16 0.94 26.24 -22.72
CA GLY A 16 1.09 27.46 -21.93
C GLY A 16 0.89 27.34 -20.42
N VAL A 17 0.92 26.14 -19.82
CA VAL A 17 0.98 25.96 -18.36
C VAL A 17 2.37 25.48 -18.00
N SER A 18 3.21 26.42 -17.59
CA SER A 18 4.55 26.15 -17.05
C SER A 18 4.45 25.19 -15.85
N SER A 19 4.67 23.88 -16.11
CA SER A 19 5.11 22.99 -15.05
C SER A 19 6.55 23.35 -14.72
N ALA A 20 6.89 23.49 -13.45
CA ALA A 20 8.26 23.60 -13.03
C ALA A 20 8.99 22.33 -13.46
N MET A 21 9.80 22.44 -14.49
CA MET A 21 10.62 21.34 -14.98
C MET A 21 11.68 20.99 -13.94
N THR A 22 11.54 19.87 -13.27
CA THR A 22 12.67 19.17 -12.73
C THR A 22 13.35 18.45 -13.89
N ASP A 23 14.42 19.04 -14.39
CA ASP A 23 15.32 18.47 -15.40
C ASP A 23 14.66 17.93 -16.70
N GLY A 24 13.52 18.50 -17.12
CA GLY A 24 12.88 18.23 -18.42
C GLY A 24 12.06 16.93 -18.52
N ARG A 25 11.75 16.28 -17.41
CA ARG A 25 10.97 15.04 -17.39
C ARG A 25 9.57 15.27 -16.91
N GLU A 26 8.60 14.76 -17.67
CA GLU A 26 7.20 14.78 -17.25
C GLU A 26 6.91 13.60 -16.33
N LEU A 27 6.55 13.88 -15.06
CA LEU A 27 6.05 12.88 -14.11
C LEU A 27 4.53 12.74 -14.28
N ARG A 28 4.09 12.24 -15.43
CA ARG A 28 2.68 12.15 -15.80
C ARG A 28 2.30 10.76 -16.28
N LEU A 29 1.16 10.28 -15.77
CA LEU A 29 0.39 9.24 -16.43
C LEU A 29 -0.56 9.96 -17.40
N HIS A 30 -0.51 9.65 -18.71
CA HIS A 30 -1.36 10.32 -19.69
C HIS A 30 -2.04 9.32 -20.64
N TYR A 31 -3.21 9.69 -21.15
CA TYR A 31 -4.08 8.85 -21.97
C TYR A 31 -4.83 9.70 -23.00
N ASP A 32 -5.15 9.09 -24.12
CA ASP A 32 -5.84 9.73 -25.25
C ASP A 32 -7.32 9.34 -25.38
N LYS A 33 -7.86 8.64 -24.39
CA LYS A 33 -9.27 8.19 -24.33
C LYS A 33 -9.79 8.22 -22.90
N PRO A 34 -11.12 8.36 -22.69
CA PRO A 34 -11.76 8.17 -21.39
C PRO A 34 -11.48 6.76 -20.82
N ALA A 35 -11.52 6.61 -19.51
CA ALA A 35 -11.46 5.30 -18.87
C ALA A 35 -12.83 4.59 -18.98
N SER A 36 -12.79 3.30 -19.29
CA SER A 36 -13.97 2.42 -19.27
C SER A 36 -13.98 1.49 -18.07
N TYR A 37 -12.82 1.28 -17.47
CA TYR A 37 -12.59 0.40 -16.32
C TYR A 37 -11.87 1.16 -15.20
N PHE A 38 -12.03 0.68 -13.97
CA PHE A 38 -11.29 1.23 -12.82
C PHE A 38 -9.77 1.23 -13.09
N GLU A 39 -9.26 0.15 -13.64
CA GLU A 39 -7.83 -0.06 -13.90
C GLU A 39 -7.29 0.77 -15.09
N GLU A 40 -8.14 1.60 -15.69
CA GLU A 40 -7.76 2.65 -16.64
C GLU A 40 -7.89 4.06 -16.05
N ALA A 41 -8.68 4.21 -14.96
CA ALA A 41 -9.01 5.49 -14.38
C ALA A 41 -7.84 6.09 -13.57
N MET A 42 -7.85 7.41 -13.40
CA MET A 42 -6.90 8.12 -12.56
C MET A 42 -7.37 8.08 -11.10
N VAL A 43 -6.46 7.85 -10.17
CA VAL A 43 -6.78 7.86 -8.72
C VAL A 43 -6.19 9.09 -8.06
N ILE A 44 -7.01 9.82 -7.29
CA ILE A 44 -6.58 10.97 -6.48
C ILE A 44 -6.95 10.75 -5.01
N GLY A 45 -6.15 11.31 -4.09
CA GLY A 45 -6.41 11.13 -2.67
C GLY A 45 -5.62 12.11 -1.79
N ASN A 46 -6.11 12.33 -0.57
CA ASN A 46 -5.48 13.19 0.43
C ASN A 46 -5.10 12.46 1.73
N GLY A 47 -5.13 11.11 1.68
CA GLY A 47 -4.86 10.25 2.83
C GLY A 47 -6.06 9.94 3.71
N GLN A 48 -7.21 10.57 3.45
CA GLN A 48 -8.51 10.25 4.06
C GLN A 48 -9.59 10.08 3.00
N GLN A 49 -9.72 11.06 2.11
CA GLN A 49 -10.70 11.10 1.03
C GLN A 49 -10.02 10.79 -0.28
N GLY A 50 -10.65 10.01 -1.13
CA GLY A 50 -10.15 9.69 -2.45
C GLY A 50 -11.23 9.64 -3.50
N ALA A 51 -10.83 9.75 -4.75
CA ALA A 51 -11.70 9.56 -5.89
C ALA A 51 -10.99 8.79 -7.01
N ILE A 52 -11.77 8.00 -7.72
CA ILE A 52 -11.41 7.35 -8.97
C ILE A 52 -12.05 8.17 -10.08
N VAL A 53 -11.23 8.78 -10.94
CA VAL A 53 -11.63 9.75 -11.95
C VAL A 53 -11.59 9.10 -13.34
N TYR A 54 -12.76 8.94 -13.95
CA TYR A 54 -12.88 8.28 -15.27
C TYR A 54 -12.59 9.21 -16.45
N GLY A 55 -12.84 10.51 -16.28
CA GLY A 55 -12.62 11.52 -17.32
C GLY A 55 -13.58 11.38 -18.52
N GLY A 56 -14.84 11.09 -18.26
CA GLY A 56 -15.85 10.91 -19.28
C GLY A 56 -16.19 12.20 -20.03
N ILE A 57 -16.64 12.09 -21.28
CA ILE A 57 -16.99 13.22 -22.13
C ILE A 57 -18.43 13.68 -21.88
N GLU A 58 -19.40 12.82 -22.14
CA GLU A 58 -20.82 13.13 -21.95
C GLU A 58 -21.23 13.01 -20.48
N LYS A 59 -20.67 12.02 -19.82
CA LYS A 59 -20.86 11.78 -18.40
C LYS A 59 -19.52 11.45 -17.77
N ASP A 60 -19.05 12.31 -16.89
CA ASP A 60 -17.90 12.02 -16.05
C ASP A 60 -18.35 11.45 -14.71
N VAL A 61 -17.58 10.51 -14.19
CA VAL A 61 -17.86 9.83 -12.92
C VAL A 61 -16.63 9.91 -12.03
N LEU A 62 -16.87 10.29 -10.77
CA LEU A 62 -15.90 10.21 -9.69
C LEU A 62 -16.44 9.20 -8.67
N SER A 63 -15.82 8.02 -8.57
CA SER A 63 -16.13 7.07 -7.49
C SER A 63 -15.40 7.50 -6.23
N LEU A 64 -16.15 7.81 -5.17
CA LEU A 64 -15.66 8.44 -3.95
C LEU A 64 -15.38 7.41 -2.85
N ASN A 65 -14.33 7.66 -2.09
CA ASN A 65 -13.93 6.84 -0.94
C ASN A 65 -13.62 7.70 0.28
N ASP A 66 -13.86 7.14 1.47
CA ASP A 66 -13.30 7.60 2.75
C ASP A 66 -12.65 6.41 3.45
N ILE A 67 -11.38 6.53 3.83
CA ILE A 67 -10.60 5.43 4.41
C ILE A 67 -11.20 4.89 5.72
N THR A 68 -12.09 5.64 6.36
CA THR A 68 -12.76 5.27 7.61
C THR A 68 -14.15 4.65 7.42
N LEU A 69 -14.60 4.44 6.16
CA LEU A 69 -15.93 3.89 5.90
C LEU A 69 -15.87 2.36 5.78
N TRP A 70 -16.05 1.70 6.92
CA TRP A 70 -16.04 0.24 7.04
C TRP A 70 -17.33 -0.27 7.62
N THR A 71 -17.71 -1.50 7.25
CA THR A 71 -18.80 -2.25 7.90
C THR A 71 -18.41 -2.61 9.34
N GLY A 72 -19.37 -3.08 10.12
CA GLY A 72 -19.14 -3.58 11.47
C GLY A 72 -19.14 -2.53 12.55
N GLY A 73 -18.42 -2.84 13.62
CA GLY A 73 -18.21 -2.05 14.83
C GLY A 73 -17.19 -2.74 15.74
N PRO A 74 -16.83 -2.11 16.87
CA PRO A 74 -15.84 -2.68 17.79
C PRO A 74 -16.26 -4.05 18.31
N ASP A 75 -15.35 -5.00 18.25
CA ASP A 75 -15.54 -6.33 18.80
C ASP A 75 -15.27 -6.31 20.31
N LYS A 76 -16.36 -6.29 21.09
CA LYS A 76 -16.28 -6.24 22.57
C LYS A 76 -16.31 -7.64 23.21
N THR A 77 -16.46 -8.70 22.40
CA THR A 77 -16.57 -10.08 22.89
C THR A 77 -15.70 -11.02 22.07
N VAL A 78 -15.07 -11.97 22.72
CA VAL A 78 -14.31 -13.02 22.02
C VAL A 78 -15.28 -14.00 21.41
N TYR A 79 -15.23 -14.17 20.09
CA TYR A 79 -16.10 -15.09 19.35
C TYR A 79 -15.97 -16.55 19.83
N ASN A 80 -14.74 -17.01 20.09
CA ASN A 80 -14.45 -18.37 20.50
C ASN A 80 -13.57 -18.38 21.76
N PRO A 81 -14.16 -18.12 22.97
CA PRO A 81 -13.37 -17.91 24.20
C PRO A 81 -12.66 -19.18 24.69
N ASP A 82 -13.09 -20.33 24.25
CA ASP A 82 -12.57 -21.64 24.65
C ASP A 82 -11.65 -22.31 23.61
N ALA A 83 -11.30 -21.57 22.55
CA ALA A 83 -10.48 -22.08 21.44
C ALA A 83 -9.15 -22.68 21.92
N HIS A 84 -8.50 -22.06 22.91
CA HIS A 84 -7.24 -22.53 23.48
C HIS A 84 -7.28 -23.94 24.05
N LYS A 85 -8.46 -24.46 24.40
CA LYS A 85 -8.62 -25.85 24.93
C LYS A 85 -8.26 -26.91 23.90
N ALA A 86 -8.28 -26.54 22.60
CA ALA A 86 -7.85 -27.44 21.51
C ALA A 86 -6.31 -27.52 21.37
N ILE A 87 -5.55 -26.54 21.88
CA ILE A 87 -4.10 -26.47 21.68
C ILE A 87 -3.37 -27.70 22.25
N PRO A 88 -3.64 -28.17 23.48
CA PRO A 88 -3.00 -29.37 23.99
C PRO A 88 -3.24 -30.62 23.11
N GLU A 89 -4.49 -30.82 22.62
CA GLU A 89 -4.82 -31.95 21.75
C GLU A 89 -4.09 -31.89 20.41
N ILE A 90 -3.94 -30.67 19.85
CA ILE A 90 -3.19 -30.43 18.60
C ILE A 90 -1.71 -30.73 18.81
N ARG A 91 -1.11 -30.24 19.91
CA ARG A 91 0.29 -30.51 20.27
C ARG A 91 0.54 -32.01 20.47
N GLU A 92 -0.35 -32.72 21.17
CA GLU A 92 -0.25 -34.16 21.36
C GLU A 92 -0.31 -34.92 20.02
N ALA A 93 -1.18 -34.51 19.09
CA ALA A 93 -1.23 -35.10 17.75
C ALA A 93 0.07 -34.86 16.98
N LEU A 94 0.61 -33.61 17.04
CA LEU A 94 1.89 -33.26 16.40
C LEU A 94 3.09 -33.98 17.04
N ASP A 95 3.07 -34.24 18.35
CA ASP A 95 4.12 -35.01 19.03
C ASP A 95 4.17 -36.47 18.56
N ARG A 96 3.01 -37.04 18.20
CA ARG A 96 2.92 -38.37 17.58
C ARG A 96 3.05 -38.36 16.06
N GLU A 97 3.32 -37.18 15.46
CA GLU A 97 3.39 -36.99 14.02
C GLU A 97 2.09 -37.32 13.28
N ASP A 98 0.94 -37.24 13.99
CA ASP A 98 -0.40 -37.39 13.41
C ASP A 98 -0.88 -36.01 12.83
N TYR A 99 -0.31 -35.66 11.71
CA TYR A 99 -0.58 -34.40 11.04
C TYR A 99 -2.03 -34.28 10.55
N ARG A 100 -2.70 -35.42 10.22
CA ARG A 100 -4.10 -35.45 9.79
C ARG A 100 -5.02 -35.00 10.91
N THR A 101 -4.80 -35.53 12.11
CA THR A 101 -5.58 -35.16 13.30
C THR A 101 -5.27 -33.70 13.70
N ALA A 102 -4.01 -33.28 13.69
CA ALA A 102 -3.62 -31.91 13.98
C ALA A 102 -4.29 -30.90 13.04
N GLU A 103 -4.26 -31.15 11.72
CA GLU A 103 -4.90 -30.30 10.68
C GLU A 103 -6.41 -30.15 10.92
N ARG A 104 -7.09 -31.23 11.27
CA ARG A 104 -8.52 -31.24 11.59
C ARG A 104 -8.82 -30.47 12.88
N LEU A 105 -8.02 -30.68 13.93
CA LEU A 105 -8.21 -30.06 15.23
C LEU A 105 -7.92 -28.54 15.20
N GLN A 106 -6.96 -28.10 14.39
CA GLN A 106 -6.58 -26.69 14.31
C GLN A 106 -7.75 -25.80 13.84
N ARG A 107 -8.71 -26.34 13.09
CA ARG A 107 -9.94 -25.62 12.70
C ARG A 107 -10.78 -25.19 13.92
N LYS A 108 -10.66 -25.88 15.07
CA LYS A 108 -11.35 -25.50 16.31
C LYS A 108 -10.82 -24.17 16.90
N VAL A 109 -9.64 -23.71 16.44
CA VAL A 109 -9.01 -22.47 16.91
C VAL A 109 -9.42 -21.27 16.05
N GLN A 110 -10.37 -21.40 15.14
CA GLN A 110 -10.81 -20.31 14.25
C GLN A 110 -11.88 -19.43 14.91
N GLY A 111 -11.83 -18.16 14.59
CA GLY A 111 -12.78 -17.11 14.94
C GLY A 111 -13.54 -16.58 13.72
N HIS A 112 -14.04 -15.35 13.81
CA HIS A 112 -14.81 -14.73 12.75
C HIS A 112 -13.93 -14.06 11.68
N TYR A 113 -14.53 -13.68 10.55
CA TYR A 113 -13.87 -12.92 9.50
C TYR A 113 -13.80 -11.44 9.85
N SER A 114 -12.85 -10.73 9.20
CA SER A 114 -12.78 -9.27 9.23
C SER A 114 -13.99 -8.63 8.57
N GLU A 115 -14.29 -7.40 8.95
CA GLU A 115 -15.25 -6.54 8.29
C GLU A 115 -14.72 -6.02 6.93
N ASN A 116 -15.61 -5.43 6.12
CA ASN A 116 -15.29 -4.98 4.77
C ASN A 116 -15.09 -3.47 4.71
N TYR A 117 -14.09 -3.02 3.95
CA TYR A 117 -13.99 -1.64 3.50
C TYR A 117 -15.08 -1.35 2.46
N SER A 118 -15.78 -0.22 2.58
CA SER A 118 -16.94 0.11 1.76
C SER A 118 -16.69 1.29 0.82
N PRO A 119 -17.22 1.26 -0.42
CA PRO A 119 -17.27 2.44 -1.27
C PRO A 119 -18.21 3.48 -0.67
N LEU A 120 -17.90 4.78 -0.85
CA LEU A 120 -18.76 5.85 -0.35
C LEU A 120 -19.95 6.10 -1.28
N GLY A 121 -19.72 6.12 -2.57
CA GLY A 121 -20.67 6.40 -3.63
C GLY A 121 -20.01 7.03 -4.84
N SER A 122 -20.77 7.55 -5.76
CA SER A 122 -20.28 8.19 -6.98
C SER A 122 -20.91 9.56 -7.20
N LEU A 123 -20.11 10.52 -7.62
CA LEU A 123 -20.56 11.79 -8.17
C LEU A 123 -20.53 11.71 -9.69
N SER A 124 -21.68 11.93 -10.32
CA SER A 124 -21.76 12.02 -11.78
C SER A 124 -21.96 13.47 -12.22
N ILE A 125 -21.26 13.85 -13.29
CA ILE A 125 -21.37 15.14 -13.95
C ILE A 125 -21.80 14.85 -15.39
N THR A 126 -23.09 14.98 -15.67
CA THR A 126 -23.68 14.70 -16.98
C THR A 126 -23.91 16.00 -17.74
N ARG A 127 -23.28 16.17 -18.90
CA ARG A 127 -23.47 17.33 -19.75
C ARG A 127 -24.84 17.27 -20.40
N ILE A 128 -25.51 18.43 -20.54
CA ILE A 128 -26.85 18.54 -21.09
C ILE A 128 -26.89 19.67 -22.13
N GLY A 129 -27.82 19.59 -23.06
CA GLY A 129 -28.03 20.63 -24.08
C GLY A 129 -26.98 20.69 -25.18
N GLU A 130 -26.03 19.75 -25.18
CA GLU A 130 -25.01 19.62 -26.22
C GLU A 130 -25.46 18.55 -27.25
N ASP A 131 -25.28 18.83 -28.54
CA ASP A 131 -25.55 17.84 -29.58
C ASP A 131 -24.55 16.66 -29.44
N ALA A 132 -25.06 15.46 -29.17
CA ALA A 132 -24.26 14.24 -29.06
C ALA A 132 -23.54 13.89 -30.38
N THR A 133 -24.00 14.43 -31.51
CA THR A 133 -23.37 14.22 -32.83
C THR A 133 -22.19 15.16 -33.09
N THR A 134 -21.95 16.16 -32.21
CA THR A 134 -20.84 17.07 -32.37
C THR A 134 -19.49 16.34 -32.11
N ASP A 135 -18.60 16.38 -33.11
CA ASP A 135 -17.31 15.70 -33.07
C ASP A 135 -16.48 16.13 -31.87
N VAL A 136 -15.97 15.15 -31.14
CA VAL A 136 -14.96 15.32 -30.12
C VAL A 136 -13.60 14.99 -30.69
N THR A 137 -12.65 15.91 -30.54
CA THR A 137 -11.29 15.75 -31.02
C THR A 137 -10.28 16.15 -29.95
N ALA A 138 -9.03 15.74 -30.12
CA ALA A 138 -7.91 16.07 -29.25
C ALA A 138 -8.18 15.78 -27.77
N TYR A 139 -8.87 14.67 -27.49
CA TYR A 139 -9.11 14.21 -26.12
C TYR A 139 -7.78 13.82 -25.46
N GLN A 140 -7.55 14.31 -24.26
CA GLN A 140 -6.43 13.95 -23.40
C GLN A 140 -6.88 13.97 -21.95
N ARG A 141 -6.35 13.04 -21.16
CA ARG A 141 -6.40 13.08 -19.71
C ARG A 141 -5.05 12.69 -19.14
N TRP A 142 -4.68 13.27 -18.01
CA TRP A 142 -3.44 12.94 -17.33
C TRP A 142 -3.54 13.13 -15.82
N LEU A 143 -2.69 12.42 -15.12
CA LEU A 143 -2.39 12.62 -13.72
C LEU A 143 -0.94 13.08 -13.62
N ASP A 144 -0.73 14.33 -13.22
CA ASP A 144 0.59 14.87 -12.93
C ASP A 144 0.94 14.55 -11.48
N ILE A 145 1.82 13.56 -11.28
CA ILE A 145 2.23 13.16 -9.92
C ILE A 145 3.28 14.10 -9.32
N SER A 146 3.75 15.10 -10.03
CA SER A 146 4.64 16.13 -9.47
C SER A 146 3.90 17.14 -8.60
N ASP A 147 2.60 17.32 -8.81
CA ASP A 147 1.73 18.24 -8.05
C ASP A 147 0.39 17.61 -7.63
N ALA A 148 0.22 16.30 -7.87
CA ALA A 148 -0.96 15.50 -7.53
C ALA A 148 -2.28 16.08 -8.09
N THR A 149 -2.25 16.57 -9.32
CA THR A 149 -3.43 17.06 -10.04
C THR A 149 -3.75 16.19 -11.24
N ALA A 150 -5.02 15.85 -11.40
CA ALA A 150 -5.55 15.19 -12.59
C ALA A 150 -6.26 16.19 -13.47
N GLN A 151 -6.25 15.98 -14.78
CA GLN A 151 -6.94 16.84 -15.74
C GLN A 151 -7.49 16.03 -16.90
N THR A 152 -8.63 16.50 -17.44
CA THR A 152 -9.16 16.10 -18.74
C THR A 152 -9.35 17.33 -19.61
N GLN A 153 -9.09 17.19 -20.91
CA GLN A 153 -9.40 18.23 -21.88
C GLN A 153 -9.69 17.64 -23.24
N TYR A 154 -10.55 18.31 -23.98
CA TYR A 154 -10.89 17.94 -25.36
C TYR A 154 -11.51 19.13 -26.10
N LEU A 155 -11.57 19.01 -27.41
CA LEU A 155 -12.32 19.93 -28.27
C LEU A 155 -13.65 19.31 -28.62
N LYS A 156 -14.75 20.04 -28.40
CA LYS A 156 -16.10 19.68 -28.87
C LYS A 156 -16.60 20.79 -29.76
N GLY A 157 -16.87 20.48 -31.03
CA GLY A 157 -17.20 21.51 -32.05
C GLY A 157 -16.12 22.59 -32.18
N GLY A 158 -14.82 22.22 -31.99
CA GLY A 158 -13.70 23.15 -32.07
C GLY A 158 -13.50 24.03 -30.82
N LYS A 159 -14.28 23.84 -29.77
CA LYS A 159 -14.21 24.62 -28.50
C LYS A 159 -13.59 23.80 -27.39
N LEU A 160 -12.70 24.44 -26.63
CA LEU A 160 -11.99 23.77 -25.54
C LEU A 160 -12.91 23.58 -24.33
N ILE A 161 -12.92 22.35 -23.81
CA ILE A 161 -13.49 21.97 -22.53
C ILE A 161 -12.37 21.37 -21.70
N SER A 162 -12.23 21.81 -20.45
CA SER A 162 -11.25 21.28 -19.50
C SER A 162 -11.86 21.07 -18.14
N THR A 163 -11.38 20.02 -17.43
CA THR A 163 -11.76 19.74 -16.05
C THR A 163 -10.50 19.36 -15.26
N ASP A 164 -10.26 20.04 -14.17
CA ASP A 164 -9.16 19.77 -13.23
C ASP A 164 -9.71 19.06 -12.00
N TYR A 165 -8.93 18.14 -11.41
CA TYR A 165 -9.30 17.37 -10.24
C TYR A 165 -8.11 17.26 -9.28
N PHE A 166 -8.32 17.48 -7.98
CA PHE A 166 -7.34 17.16 -6.95
C PHE A 166 -8.01 16.95 -5.59
N ALA A 167 -7.32 16.24 -4.70
CA ALA A 167 -7.76 16.05 -3.31
C ALA A 167 -6.82 16.79 -2.38
N SER A 168 -7.30 17.89 -1.79
CA SER A 168 -6.51 18.73 -0.88
C SER A 168 -6.51 18.16 0.54
N ALA A 169 -5.35 17.83 1.10
CA ALA A 169 -5.24 17.41 2.50
C ALA A 169 -5.41 18.60 3.47
N PRO A 170 -4.77 19.76 3.25
CA PRO A 170 -4.95 20.91 4.15
C PRO A 170 -6.40 21.42 4.21
N ASP A 171 -7.11 21.36 3.09
CA ASP A 171 -8.50 21.84 3.01
C ASP A 171 -9.52 20.74 3.30
N SER A 172 -9.09 19.46 3.30
CA SER A 172 -9.93 18.28 3.53
C SER A 172 -11.15 18.21 2.59
N VAL A 173 -10.91 18.51 1.29
CA VAL A 173 -11.91 18.45 0.22
C VAL A 173 -11.32 17.90 -1.08
N ILE A 174 -12.18 17.30 -1.89
CA ILE A 174 -11.90 17.04 -3.30
C ILE A 174 -12.42 18.23 -4.11
N VAL A 175 -11.63 18.69 -5.04
CA VAL A 175 -11.88 19.88 -5.87
C VAL A 175 -11.99 19.45 -7.31
N VAL A 176 -13.08 19.86 -7.98
CA VAL A 176 -13.26 19.70 -9.43
C VAL A 176 -13.53 21.09 -10.01
N ARG A 177 -12.73 21.51 -10.99
CA ARG A 177 -12.96 22.75 -11.70
C ARG A 177 -13.23 22.47 -13.17
N MET A 178 -14.39 22.87 -13.64
CA MET A 178 -14.77 22.81 -15.03
C MET A 178 -14.63 24.19 -15.69
N LYS A 179 -14.09 24.23 -16.91
CA LYS A 179 -14.04 25.43 -17.75
C LYS A 179 -14.52 25.12 -19.16
N SER A 180 -15.18 26.10 -19.77
CA SER A 180 -15.65 26.04 -21.15
C SER A 180 -15.57 27.40 -21.79
N ASN A 181 -15.05 27.46 -23.00
CA ASN A 181 -15.11 28.66 -23.86
C ASN A 181 -16.21 28.59 -24.91
N THR A 182 -17.19 27.71 -24.72
CA THR A 182 -18.39 27.66 -25.55
C THR A 182 -19.29 28.87 -25.27
N PRO A 183 -20.02 29.43 -26.26
CA PRO A 183 -20.95 30.53 -26.02
C PRO A 183 -22.06 30.19 -25.02
N ASP A 184 -22.49 28.94 -25.00
CA ASP A 184 -23.55 28.45 -24.11
C ASP A 184 -23.03 28.05 -22.72
N GLY A 185 -21.70 28.16 -22.52
CA GLY A 185 -21.04 27.80 -21.25
C GLY A 185 -21.18 26.33 -20.86
N ILE A 186 -21.03 26.05 -19.59
CA ILE A 186 -21.20 24.73 -19.00
C ILE A 186 -22.68 24.54 -18.67
N ASN A 187 -23.27 23.48 -19.22
CA ASN A 187 -24.60 23.00 -18.88
C ASN A 187 -24.45 21.54 -18.41
N ALA A 188 -24.72 21.26 -17.13
CA ALA A 188 -24.49 19.93 -16.57
C ALA A 188 -25.44 19.64 -15.42
N ILE A 189 -25.75 18.34 -15.23
CA ILE A 189 -26.41 17.79 -14.06
C ILE A 189 -25.32 17.17 -13.16
N VAL A 190 -25.30 17.56 -11.90
CA VAL A 190 -24.41 16.98 -10.89
C VAL A 190 -25.28 16.20 -9.92
N ALA A 191 -25.05 14.90 -9.81
CA ALA A 191 -25.86 14.00 -8.99
C ALA A 191 -24.93 13.03 -8.21
N PHE A 192 -25.37 12.70 -7.00
CA PHE A 192 -24.72 11.69 -6.16
C PHE A 192 -25.59 10.44 -6.07
N ASP A 193 -24.94 9.28 -6.15
CA ASP A 193 -25.56 7.98 -5.91
C ASP A 193 -24.63 7.07 -5.09
N SER A 194 -25.19 6.10 -4.41
CA SER A 194 -24.43 5.13 -3.61
C SER A 194 -25.09 3.76 -3.61
N GLN A 195 -24.27 2.73 -3.58
CA GLN A 195 -24.74 1.35 -3.38
C GLN A 195 -25.19 1.10 -1.93
N LEU A 196 -24.84 2.01 -1.00
CA LEU A 196 -25.21 1.94 0.42
C LEU A 196 -26.61 2.54 0.64
N PRO A 197 -27.33 2.15 1.69
CA PRO A 197 -28.55 2.85 2.12
C PRO A 197 -28.27 4.33 2.35
N HIS A 198 -28.94 5.20 1.59
CA HIS A 198 -28.71 6.64 1.64
C HIS A 198 -29.93 7.47 1.27
N SER A 199 -29.85 8.75 1.57
CA SER A 199 -30.80 9.78 1.11
C SER A 199 -30.02 10.97 0.53
N VAL A 200 -30.57 11.60 -0.49
CA VAL A 200 -29.98 12.78 -1.12
C VAL A 200 -31.00 13.93 -1.10
N SER A 201 -30.51 15.12 -0.86
CA SER A 201 -31.29 16.37 -0.95
C SER A 201 -30.43 17.47 -1.57
N ALA A 202 -31.05 18.43 -2.21
CA ALA A 202 -30.35 19.59 -2.76
C ALA A 202 -31.08 20.88 -2.38
N ASP A 203 -30.33 21.92 -2.00
CA ASP A 203 -30.82 23.24 -1.69
C ASP A 203 -29.81 24.31 -2.14
N GLY A 204 -30.31 25.36 -2.79
CA GLY A 204 -29.46 26.41 -3.35
C GLY A 204 -28.39 25.84 -4.30
N CYS A 205 -27.11 25.95 -3.89
CA CYS A 205 -25.96 25.44 -4.63
C CYS A 205 -25.31 24.18 -3.99
N GLN A 206 -25.99 23.55 -3.01
CA GLN A 206 -25.45 22.44 -2.26
C GLN A 206 -26.32 21.18 -2.36
N LEU A 207 -25.68 20.05 -2.61
CA LEU A 207 -26.22 18.71 -2.47
C LEU A 207 -25.70 18.12 -1.17
N GLN A 208 -26.55 17.39 -0.46
CA GLN A 208 -26.22 16.63 0.73
C GLN A 208 -26.68 15.18 0.57
N ALA A 209 -25.78 14.26 0.83
CA ALA A 209 -26.06 12.84 0.91
C ALA A 209 -25.74 12.32 2.31
N ASP A 210 -26.66 11.61 2.92
CA ASP A 210 -26.52 10.93 4.22
C ASP A 210 -26.76 9.45 4.05
N GLY A 211 -25.92 8.61 4.67
CA GLY A 211 -26.10 7.18 4.59
C GLY A 211 -25.34 6.41 5.67
N TYR A 212 -25.36 5.11 5.56
CA TYR A 212 -24.71 4.20 6.51
C TYR A 212 -24.31 2.88 5.87
N VAL A 213 -23.29 2.23 6.45
CA VAL A 213 -22.82 0.91 6.05
C VAL A 213 -23.51 -0.21 6.83
N ALA A 214 -23.36 -1.44 6.35
CA ALA A 214 -23.78 -2.63 7.08
C ALA A 214 -23.11 -2.71 8.46
N TYR A 215 -23.85 -3.15 9.46
CA TYR A 215 -23.29 -3.39 10.79
C TYR A 215 -22.51 -4.72 10.90
N HIS A 216 -22.57 -5.53 9.86
CA HIS A 216 -21.78 -6.76 9.69
C HIS A 216 -21.78 -7.18 8.22
N SER A 217 -20.62 -7.68 7.75
CA SER A 217 -20.47 -8.19 6.39
C SER A 217 -19.52 -9.37 6.35
N TYR A 218 -19.88 -10.39 5.57
CA TYR A 218 -18.99 -11.50 5.25
C TYR A 218 -18.09 -11.18 4.03
N PRO A 219 -16.93 -11.82 3.89
CA PRO A 219 -16.09 -11.66 2.72
C PRO A 219 -16.74 -12.20 1.44
N ASN A 220 -16.31 -11.70 0.29
CA ASN A 220 -16.89 -12.01 -1.02
C ASN A 220 -16.85 -13.51 -1.41
N TYR A 221 -15.96 -14.30 -0.82
CA TYR A 221 -15.80 -15.74 -1.06
C TYR A 221 -16.62 -16.63 -0.10
N ASN A 222 -17.38 -16.04 0.83
CA ASN A 222 -18.17 -16.79 1.82
C ASN A 222 -19.67 -16.45 1.69
N LYS A 223 -20.38 -16.92 0.62
CA LYS A 223 -21.82 -16.66 0.38
C LYS A 223 -22.28 -15.31 0.95
N ALA A 224 -21.53 -14.29 0.61
CA ALA A 224 -21.43 -13.03 1.27
C ALA A 224 -22.77 -12.32 1.38
N LYS A 225 -23.03 -11.76 2.56
CA LYS A 225 -24.20 -10.93 2.83
C LYS A 225 -23.79 -9.73 3.63
N HIS A 226 -24.44 -8.62 3.35
CA HIS A 226 -24.44 -7.42 4.18
C HIS A 226 -25.68 -7.40 5.06
N TYR A 227 -25.48 -7.06 6.32
CA TYR A 227 -26.56 -6.91 7.28
C TYR A 227 -26.70 -5.42 7.66
N TYR A 228 -27.81 -4.81 7.24
CA TYR A 228 -28.11 -3.41 7.46
C TYR A 228 -29.11 -3.24 8.61
N ASP A 229 -28.92 -2.19 9.40
CA ASP A 229 -29.80 -1.75 10.45
C ASP A 229 -29.69 -0.22 10.53
N PRO A 230 -30.80 0.55 10.43
CA PRO A 230 -30.77 2.00 10.51
C PRO A 230 -30.15 2.56 11.80
N ASP A 231 -30.10 1.79 12.89
CA ASP A 231 -29.56 2.21 14.17
C ASP A 231 -28.14 1.68 14.47
N ARG A 232 -27.50 1.05 13.47
CA ARG A 232 -26.16 0.43 13.60
C ARG A 232 -25.26 0.77 12.40
N GLY A 233 -23.95 0.50 12.54
CA GLY A 233 -22.96 0.71 11.48
C GLY A 233 -22.49 2.16 11.36
N THR A 234 -21.35 2.34 10.70
CA THR A 234 -20.72 3.63 10.47
C THR A 234 -21.59 4.51 9.56
N ARG A 235 -21.83 5.76 9.99
CA ARG A 235 -22.58 6.76 9.25
C ARG A 235 -21.65 7.60 8.40
N PHE A 236 -22.17 8.17 7.31
CA PHE A 236 -21.47 9.16 6.53
C PHE A 236 -22.37 10.31 6.13
N ARG A 237 -21.73 11.46 5.89
CA ARG A 237 -22.31 12.60 5.17
C ARG A 237 -21.33 13.05 4.10
N THR A 238 -21.86 13.26 2.90
CA THR A 238 -21.16 13.91 1.79
C THR A 238 -21.88 15.22 1.45
N LEU A 239 -21.13 16.31 1.37
CA LEU A 239 -21.59 17.59 0.86
C LEU A 239 -20.91 17.88 -0.48
N VAL A 240 -21.69 18.30 -1.45
CA VAL A 240 -21.21 18.78 -2.75
C VAL A 240 -21.69 20.19 -2.92
N ARG A 241 -20.80 21.16 -3.09
CA ARG A 241 -21.15 22.55 -3.31
C ARG A 241 -20.59 23.04 -4.63
N ILE A 242 -21.43 23.72 -5.43
CA ILE A 242 -21.06 24.29 -6.72
C ILE A 242 -21.00 25.80 -6.59
N ILE A 243 -19.88 26.37 -7.03
CA ILE A 243 -19.61 27.80 -7.05
C ILE A 243 -19.37 28.20 -8.51
N THR A 244 -20.13 29.16 -9.01
CA THR A 244 -20.05 29.73 -10.36
C THR A 244 -19.87 31.26 -10.25
N PRO A 245 -19.40 31.94 -11.31
CA PRO A 245 -19.27 33.40 -11.31
C PRO A 245 -20.57 34.13 -10.96
N ASP A 246 -21.72 33.58 -11.39
CA ASP A 246 -23.04 34.02 -11.00
C ASP A 246 -23.81 32.89 -10.31
N ALA A 247 -24.16 33.06 -9.05
CA ALA A 247 -24.86 32.04 -8.25
C ALA A 247 -26.21 31.61 -8.83
N SER A 248 -26.87 32.45 -9.65
CA SER A 248 -28.13 32.11 -10.33
C SER A 248 -27.97 31.00 -11.39
N GLN A 249 -26.73 30.69 -11.79
CA GLN A 249 -26.40 29.61 -12.74
C GLN A 249 -26.49 28.22 -12.10
N VAL A 250 -26.67 28.11 -10.79
CA VAL A 250 -26.85 26.80 -10.11
C VAL A 250 -28.30 26.70 -9.61
N LYS A 251 -28.94 25.56 -9.91
CA LYS A 251 -30.31 25.27 -9.51
C LYS A 251 -30.41 23.90 -8.84
N ALA A 252 -31.02 23.89 -7.65
CA ALA A 252 -31.35 22.64 -6.96
C ALA A 252 -32.71 22.10 -7.45
N TYR A 253 -32.81 20.77 -7.53
CA TYR A 253 -34.03 20.07 -7.91
C TYR A 253 -34.51 19.13 -6.81
N PRO A 254 -35.83 18.89 -6.71
CA PRO A 254 -36.39 17.99 -5.69
C PRO A 254 -35.87 16.55 -5.76
N SER A 255 -35.36 16.13 -6.95
CA SER A 255 -34.69 14.85 -7.16
C SER A 255 -33.35 14.70 -6.40
N GLY A 256 -32.85 15.77 -5.77
CA GLY A 256 -31.57 15.78 -5.07
C GLY A 256 -30.38 16.09 -5.98
N GLU A 257 -30.62 16.56 -7.20
CA GLU A 257 -29.56 16.94 -8.14
C GLU A 257 -29.34 18.46 -8.17
N LEU A 258 -28.14 18.88 -8.59
CA LEU A 258 -27.82 20.27 -8.91
C LEU A 258 -27.63 20.41 -10.43
N ARG A 259 -28.12 21.52 -11.01
CA ARG A 259 -27.87 21.83 -12.43
C ARG A 259 -27.07 23.10 -12.56
N ILE A 260 -26.04 23.04 -13.40
CA ILE A 260 -25.27 24.18 -13.84
C ILE A 260 -25.88 24.63 -15.17
N CYS A 261 -26.13 25.94 -15.34
CA CYS A 261 -26.82 26.53 -16.49
C CYS A 261 -25.95 27.65 -17.04
N GLY A 262 -25.23 27.42 -18.12
CA GLY A 262 -24.54 28.45 -18.88
C GLY A 262 -23.34 29.09 -18.21
N ALA A 263 -22.65 28.39 -17.30
CA ALA A 263 -21.48 28.93 -16.59
C ALA A 263 -20.22 28.81 -17.44
N SER A 264 -19.38 29.85 -17.46
CA SER A 264 -18.05 29.77 -18.10
C SER A 264 -17.04 28.96 -17.27
N GLU A 265 -17.25 28.93 -15.95
CA GLU A 265 -16.47 28.16 -14.98
C GLU A 265 -17.39 27.63 -13.88
N ALA A 266 -17.15 26.42 -13.41
CA ALA A 266 -17.81 25.85 -12.25
C ALA A 266 -16.77 25.17 -11.36
N LEU A 267 -16.74 25.57 -10.08
CA LEU A 267 -15.92 24.97 -9.03
C LEU A 267 -16.84 24.08 -8.19
N ILE A 268 -16.58 22.78 -8.20
CA ILE A 268 -17.33 21.77 -7.44
C ILE A 268 -16.44 21.33 -6.27
N LEU A 269 -16.88 21.56 -5.06
CA LEU A 269 -16.21 21.13 -3.83
C LEU A 269 -16.95 19.92 -3.26
N ILE A 270 -16.22 18.86 -2.92
CA ILE A 270 -16.74 17.63 -2.34
C ILE A 270 -16.07 17.42 -1.00
N ALA A 271 -16.85 17.38 0.08
CA ALA A 271 -16.38 17.06 1.42
C ALA A 271 -17.19 15.89 1.97
N ASN A 272 -16.54 14.94 2.62
CA ASN A 272 -17.20 13.86 3.34
C ASN A 272 -16.60 13.68 4.72
N ALA A 273 -17.35 13.05 5.61
CA ALA A 273 -16.89 12.58 6.91
C ALA A 273 -17.75 11.39 7.34
N THR A 274 -17.15 10.53 8.17
CA THR A 274 -17.84 9.39 8.76
C THR A 274 -17.97 9.52 10.28
N SER A 275 -18.82 8.70 10.87
CA SER A 275 -18.96 8.63 12.33
C SER A 275 -17.89 7.77 13.01
N PHE A 276 -16.93 7.21 12.28
CA PHE A 276 -15.80 6.50 12.88
C PHE A 276 -15.04 7.41 13.86
N ASN A 277 -14.82 6.94 15.10
CA ASN A 277 -14.19 7.72 16.18
C ASN A 277 -13.10 6.92 16.92
N GLY A 278 -12.55 5.90 16.29
CA GLY A 278 -11.57 4.99 16.87
C GLY A 278 -12.03 3.54 16.85
N PHE A 279 -11.06 2.63 16.90
CA PHE A 279 -11.31 1.18 16.75
C PHE A 279 -12.18 0.59 17.88
N ASP A 280 -12.24 1.22 19.05
CA ASP A 280 -12.92 0.77 20.27
C ASP A 280 -14.23 1.52 20.54
N LYS A 281 -14.66 2.41 19.64
CA LYS A 281 -15.85 3.24 19.77
C LYS A 281 -16.99 2.76 18.89
N ASP A 282 -18.18 2.61 19.48
CA ASP A 282 -19.40 2.36 18.71
C ASP A 282 -19.68 3.54 17.77
N PRO A 283 -19.76 3.32 16.44
CA PRO A 283 -19.85 4.43 15.47
C PRO A 283 -21.16 5.20 15.51
N VAL A 284 -22.17 4.71 16.23
CA VAL A 284 -23.47 5.39 16.43
C VAL A 284 -23.53 6.06 17.80
N LYS A 285 -23.21 5.32 18.87
CA LYS A 285 -23.38 5.79 20.26
C LYS A 285 -22.24 6.67 20.73
N GLU A 286 -21.02 6.40 20.21
CA GLU A 286 -19.77 7.08 20.57
C GLU A 286 -19.11 7.70 19.33
N GLY A 287 -19.86 7.81 18.23
CA GLY A 287 -19.37 8.28 16.94
C GLY A 287 -18.91 9.73 16.93
N ALA A 288 -18.05 10.07 15.99
CA ALA A 288 -17.62 11.45 15.75
C ALA A 288 -18.78 12.32 15.27
N ASP A 289 -18.74 13.62 15.57
CA ASP A 289 -19.67 14.61 15.00
C ASP A 289 -19.37 14.82 13.50
N TYR A 290 -19.59 13.79 12.69
CA TYR A 290 -19.30 13.81 11.27
C TYR A 290 -20.08 14.88 10.50
N LYS A 291 -21.32 15.23 10.97
CA LYS A 291 -22.14 16.28 10.37
C LYS A 291 -21.51 17.66 10.57
N GLY A 292 -21.05 17.96 11.79
CA GLY A 292 -20.35 19.20 12.09
C GLY A 292 -18.97 19.24 11.44
N ILE A 293 -18.25 18.11 11.37
CA ILE A 293 -16.94 18.02 10.70
C ILE A 293 -17.06 18.38 9.21
N VAL A 294 -17.99 17.74 8.48
CA VAL A 294 -18.13 17.97 7.05
C VAL A 294 -18.62 19.38 6.74
N ALA A 295 -19.53 19.92 7.58
CA ALA A 295 -20.01 21.30 7.45
C ALA A 295 -18.86 22.31 7.61
N ARG A 296 -18.00 22.13 8.61
CA ARG A 296 -16.82 23.00 8.80
C ARG A 296 -15.85 22.91 7.62
N ARG A 297 -15.54 21.69 7.12
CA ARG A 297 -14.69 21.49 5.94
C ARG A 297 -15.24 22.25 4.73
N MET A 298 -16.51 22.02 4.40
CA MET A 298 -17.17 22.67 3.27
C MET A 298 -17.18 24.20 3.40
N ASN A 299 -17.55 24.72 4.56
CA ASN A 299 -17.62 26.17 4.79
C ASN A 299 -16.24 26.84 4.66
N LEU A 300 -15.19 26.23 5.21
CA LEU A 300 -13.82 26.76 5.10
C LEU A 300 -13.31 26.72 3.64
N ALA A 301 -13.49 25.61 2.95
CA ALA A 301 -13.07 25.48 1.56
C ALA A 301 -13.81 26.44 0.64
N SER A 302 -15.11 26.67 0.87
CA SER A 302 -15.94 27.57 0.04
C SER A 302 -15.58 29.05 0.14
N THR A 303 -14.79 29.46 1.13
CA THR A 303 -14.28 30.83 1.23
C THR A 303 -13.04 31.08 0.36
N LYS A 304 -12.46 30.03 -0.23
CA LYS A 304 -11.23 30.08 -1.00
C LYS A 304 -11.52 30.06 -2.51
N THR A 305 -10.70 30.77 -3.26
CA THR A 305 -10.67 30.63 -4.72
C THR A 305 -10.02 29.30 -5.12
N TYR A 306 -10.27 28.86 -6.35
CA TYR A 306 -9.59 27.67 -6.91
C TYR A 306 -8.06 27.80 -6.78
N ASP A 307 -7.50 28.95 -7.14
CA ASP A 307 -6.04 29.15 -7.10
C ASP A 307 -5.48 29.08 -5.67
N ALA A 308 -6.23 29.54 -4.67
CA ALA A 308 -5.86 29.41 -3.26
C ALA A 308 -5.91 27.93 -2.81
N LEU A 309 -6.95 27.18 -3.18
CA LEU A 309 -7.07 25.76 -2.88
C LEU A 309 -5.95 24.95 -3.56
N ARG A 310 -5.70 25.21 -4.85
CA ARG A 310 -4.63 24.56 -5.61
C ARG A 310 -3.25 24.86 -5.01
N LYS A 311 -2.99 26.10 -4.63
CA LYS A 311 -1.72 26.50 -4.02
C LYS A 311 -1.48 25.74 -2.72
N THR A 312 -2.42 25.72 -1.79
CA THR A 312 -2.28 25.00 -0.51
C THR A 312 -2.10 23.50 -0.69
N HIS A 313 -2.84 22.92 -1.64
CA HIS A 313 -2.69 21.51 -2.03
C HIS A 313 -1.28 21.18 -2.53
N VAL A 314 -0.80 21.94 -3.52
CA VAL A 314 0.51 21.71 -4.17
C VAL A 314 1.67 21.94 -3.19
N GLU A 315 1.58 22.95 -2.34
CA GLU A 315 2.62 23.23 -1.33
C GLU A 315 2.73 22.10 -0.31
N ASP A 316 1.60 21.59 0.21
CA ASP A 316 1.61 20.45 1.14
C ASP A 316 2.12 19.18 0.47
N TYR A 317 1.64 18.89 -0.73
CA TYR A 317 2.04 17.70 -1.46
C TYR A 317 3.54 17.69 -1.79
N LYS A 318 4.05 18.79 -2.35
CA LYS A 318 5.47 18.94 -2.72
C LYS A 318 6.41 18.88 -1.52
N ARG A 319 5.96 19.25 -0.35
CA ARG A 319 6.73 19.10 0.90
C ARG A 319 7.11 17.63 1.15
N LEU A 320 6.30 16.68 0.70
CA LEU A 320 6.55 15.24 0.80
C LEU A 320 7.16 14.68 -0.49
N PHE A 321 6.50 14.89 -1.61
CA PHE A 321 6.89 14.30 -2.89
C PHE A 321 8.25 14.84 -3.40
N GLY A 322 8.49 16.12 -3.27
CA GLY A 322 9.71 16.77 -3.76
C GLY A 322 11.01 16.40 -3.01
N ARG A 323 10.93 15.51 -2.00
CA ARG A 323 12.11 15.06 -1.25
C ARG A 323 12.97 14.08 -2.01
N VAL A 324 12.42 13.36 -2.99
CA VAL A 324 13.13 12.31 -3.72
C VAL A 324 12.99 12.51 -5.21
N GLU A 325 14.13 12.52 -5.89
CA GLU A 325 14.24 12.53 -7.35
C GLU A 325 14.97 11.26 -7.79
N LEU A 326 14.55 10.67 -8.91
CA LEU A 326 15.18 9.49 -9.50
C LEU A 326 15.34 9.64 -11.00
N ASP A 327 16.55 9.40 -11.49
CA ASP A 327 16.92 9.36 -12.90
C ASP A 327 17.61 8.04 -13.21
N LEU A 328 17.01 7.21 -14.06
CA LEU A 328 17.54 5.92 -14.49
C LEU A 328 18.00 5.95 -15.95
N GLY A 329 17.96 7.10 -16.63
CA GLY A 329 18.30 7.26 -18.04
C GLY A 329 17.18 7.87 -18.87
N LYS A 330 17.37 7.90 -20.19
CA LYS A 330 16.41 8.48 -21.14
C LYS A 330 15.73 7.39 -21.95
N THR A 331 14.45 7.59 -22.21
CA THR A 331 13.64 6.78 -23.13
C THR A 331 13.70 7.41 -24.52
N ASP A 332 13.57 6.58 -25.56
CA ASP A 332 13.39 7.07 -26.92
C ASP A 332 12.19 8.05 -26.95
N PRO A 333 12.36 9.29 -27.48
CA PRO A 333 11.31 10.29 -27.51
C PRO A 333 10.02 9.83 -28.19
N GLN A 334 10.11 8.94 -29.19
CA GLN A 334 8.95 8.38 -29.87
C GLN A 334 8.14 7.45 -28.94
N ILE A 335 8.81 6.76 -28.03
CA ILE A 335 8.16 5.92 -27.02
C ILE A 335 7.63 6.78 -25.87
N ALA A 336 8.44 7.72 -25.37
CA ALA A 336 8.06 8.60 -24.25
C ALA A 336 6.82 9.46 -24.53
N SER A 337 6.56 9.78 -25.81
CA SER A 337 5.39 10.56 -26.23
C SER A 337 4.08 9.75 -26.30
N LEU A 338 4.13 8.41 -26.21
CA LEU A 338 2.95 7.55 -26.29
C LEU A 338 2.12 7.60 -24.99
N PRO A 339 0.80 7.35 -25.05
CA PRO A 339 0.00 7.13 -23.85
C PRO A 339 0.61 6.07 -22.91
N THR A 340 0.47 6.25 -21.61
CA THR A 340 1.12 5.41 -20.58
C THR A 340 0.76 3.93 -20.72
N ASP A 341 -0.50 3.62 -21.01
CA ASP A 341 -0.97 2.24 -21.27
C ASP A 341 -0.31 1.62 -22.50
N VAL A 342 -0.08 2.43 -23.56
CA VAL A 342 0.61 2.00 -24.79
C VAL A 342 2.11 1.79 -24.52
N GLN A 343 2.75 2.68 -23.75
CA GLN A 343 4.14 2.50 -23.33
C GLN A 343 4.31 1.19 -22.55
N LEU A 344 3.43 0.94 -21.57
CA LEU A 344 3.46 -0.28 -20.76
C LEU A 344 3.27 -1.54 -21.61
N LYS A 345 2.38 -1.50 -22.58
CA LYS A 345 2.14 -2.61 -23.50
C LYS A 345 3.36 -2.89 -24.38
N LYS A 346 3.98 -1.87 -24.95
CA LYS A 346 5.23 -2.01 -25.73
C LYS A 346 6.41 -2.50 -24.87
N TYR A 347 6.53 -1.99 -23.65
CA TYR A 347 7.52 -2.45 -22.66
C TYR A 347 7.40 -3.96 -22.44
N THR A 348 6.19 -4.48 -22.40
CA THR A 348 5.90 -5.90 -22.21
C THR A 348 6.14 -6.72 -23.49
N ASP A 349 5.58 -6.30 -24.62
CA ASP A 349 5.48 -7.11 -25.83
C ASP A 349 6.76 -7.06 -26.69
N GLU A 350 7.38 -5.89 -26.74
CA GLU A 350 8.54 -5.63 -27.58
C GLU A 350 9.86 -5.66 -26.78
N ASN A 351 9.79 -5.97 -25.47
CA ASN A 351 10.93 -5.87 -24.55
C ASN A 351 11.63 -4.50 -24.60
N GLN A 352 10.86 -3.46 -24.86
CA GLN A 352 11.34 -2.08 -25.05
C GLN A 352 12.03 -1.57 -23.77
N GLN A 353 13.17 -0.92 -23.92
CA GLN A 353 13.80 -0.18 -22.83
C GLN A 353 13.02 1.12 -22.58
N ASN A 354 12.62 1.36 -21.34
CA ASN A 354 11.90 2.57 -20.94
C ASN A 354 12.26 2.98 -19.50
N PRO A 355 13.47 3.50 -19.28
CA PRO A 355 13.92 3.89 -17.94
C PRO A 355 13.10 5.03 -17.34
N GLU A 356 12.47 5.88 -18.14
CA GLU A 356 11.56 6.92 -17.64
C GLU A 356 10.25 6.32 -17.10
N LEU A 357 9.69 5.29 -17.74
CA LEU A 357 8.53 4.53 -17.20
C LEU A 357 8.91 3.81 -15.90
N GLU A 358 10.10 3.22 -15.83
CA GLU A 358 10.62 2.56 -14.62
C GLU A 358 10.77 3.55 -13.46
N ALA A 359 11.32 4.74 -13.71
CA ALA A 359 11.41 5.82 -12.73
C ALA A 359 10.02 6.40 -12.36
N LEU A 360 9.12 6.52 -13.33
CA LEU A 360 7.74 6.95 -13.11
C LEU A 360 6.99 5.97 -12.19
N TYR A 361 7.16 4.66 -12.38
CA TYR A 361 6.54 3.64 -11.54
C TYR A 361 7.02 3.72 -10.08
N PHE A 362 8.33 3.94 -9.86
CA PHE A 362 8.87 4.21 -8.53
C PHE A 362 8.24 5.44 -7.89
N GLN A 363 8.18 6.56 -8.60
CA GLN A 363 7.58 7.79 -8.09
C GLN A 363 6.07 7.67 -7.90
N TYR A 364 5.41 6.83 -8.72
CA TYR A 364 3.98 6.53 -8.55
C TYR A 364 3.70 5.79 -7.24
N GLY A 365 4.56 4.84 -6.84
CA GLY A 365 4.47 4.21 -5.50
C GLY A 365 4.52 5.26 -4.37
N ARG A 366 5.41 6.25 -4.47
CA ARG A 366 5.46 7.36 -3.51
C ARG A 366 4.20 8.24 -3.54
N TYR A 367 3.70 8.56 -4.73
CA TYR A 367 2.43 9.28 -4.92
C TYR A 367 1.27 8.54 -4.24
N LEU A 368 1.14 7.25 -4.47
CA LEU A 368 0.07 6.42 -3.90
C LEU A 368 0.10 6.44 -2.36
N LEU A 369 1.29 6.29 -1.75
CA LEU A 369 1.42 6.32 -0.29
C LEU A 369 1.05 7.69 0.30
N ILE A 370 1.47 8.80 -0.34
CA ILE A 370 1.09 10.16 0.06
C ILE A 370 -0.44 10.34 -0.02
N SER A 371 -1.05 9.74 -1.04
CA SER A 371 -2.48 9.91 -1.33
C SER A 371 -3.40 9.03 -0.48
N CYS A 372 -2.90 7.94 0.14
CA CYS A 372 -3.75 6.98 0.88
C CYS A 372 -3.40 6.79 2.37
N SER A 373 -2.27 7.32 2.88
CA SER A 373 -1.81 7.03 4.24
C SER A 373 -1.50 8.29 5.05
N ARG A 374 -2.55 9.00 5.50
CA ARG A 374 -2.42 10.23 6.32
C ARG A 374 -3.42 10.31 7.48
N THR A 375 -4.22 9.27 7.71
CA THR A 375 -5.22 9.21 8.78
C THR A 375 -4.66 8.46 9.98
N ASN A 376 -4.59 9.09 11.15
CA ASN A 376 -4.00 8.50 12.35
C ASN A 376 -4.68 7.18 12.72
N GLY A 377 -3.90 6.12 12.89
CA GLY A 377 -4.35 4.79 13.29
C GLY A 377 -5.23 4.07 12.26
N VAL A 378 -5.28 4.57 11.01
CA VAL A 378 -6.00 3.95 9.89
C VAL A 378 -5.02 3.86 8.71
N PRO A 379 -4.30 2.75 8.56
CA PRO A 379 -3.33 2.59 7.49
C PRO A 379 -3.99 2.39 6.12
N ALA A 380 -3.17 2.41 5.06
CA ALA A 380 -3.58 2.00 3.73
C ALA A 380 -4.08 0.53 3.76
N ASN A 381 -5.30 0.30 3.28
CA ASN A 381 -5.87 -1.04 3.19
C ASN A 381 -5.34 -1.80 1.96
N LEU A 382 -5.89 -2.98 1.66
CA LEU A 382 -5.44 -3.83 0.55
C LEU A 382 -5.51 -3.13 -0.83
N GLN A 383 -6.37 -2.13 -0.99
CA GLN A 383 -6.48 -1.29 -2.19
C GLN A 383 -6.05 0.17 -1.92
N GLY A 384 -5.31 0.40 -0.85
CA GLY A 384 -4.88 1.72 -0.40
C GLY A 384 -6.02 2.54 0.16
N LEU A 385 -6.79 3.16 -0.72
CA LEU A 385 -7.94 4.01 -0.42
C LEU A 385 -9.09 3.77 -1.41
N TRP A 386 -8.82 3.20 -2.59
CA TRP A 386 -9.71 3.20 -3.74
C TRP A 386 -10.43 1.87 -3.93
N ASN A 387 -11.75 1.88 -3.78
CA ASN A 387 -12.62 0.72 -3.93
C ASN A 387 -14.00 1.16 -4.47
N GLU A 388 -14.55 0.40 -5.41
CA GLU A 388 -15.88 0.62 -5.99
C GLU A 388 -16.90 -0.47 -5.63
N LYS A 389 -16.46 -1.52 -4.91
CA LYS A 389 -17.29 -2.72 -4.70
C LYS A 389 -17.78 -2.77 -3.25
N LEU A 390 -19.07 -3.08 -3.04
CA LEU A 390 -19.60 -3.39 -1.70
C LEU A 390 -18.94 -4.64 -1.12
N LEU A 391 -18.66 -5.62 -1.98
CA LEU A 391 -17.94 -6.84 -1.66
C LEU A 391 -16.59 -6.83 -2.38
N PRO A 392 -15.62 -6.06 -1.90
CA PRO A 392 -14.32 -6.00 -2.52
C PRO A 392 -13.57 -7.33 -2.37
N PRO A 393 -12.61 -7.62 -3.25
CA PRO A 393 -11.71 -8.74 -3.10
C PRO A 393 -11.09 -8.76 -1.69
N TRP A 394 -11.13 -9.92 -1.03
CA TRP A 394 -10.59 -10.12 0.32
C TRP A 394 -11.04 -9.07 1.33
N SER A 395 -12.30 -8.63 1.24
CA SER A 395 -12.88 -7.58 2.10
C SER A 395 -12.18 -6.21 2.00
N CYS A 396 -11.20 -6.05 1.12
CA CYS A 396 -10.27 -4.91 1.09
C CYS A 396 -9.72 -4.60 2.49
N ASN A 397 -9.42 -5.65 3.27
CA ASN A 397 -8.99 -5.56 4.66
C ASN A 397 -7.48 -5.28 4.80
N TYR A 398 -6.96 -5.41 6.02
CA TYR A 398 -5.53 -5.42 6.28
C TYR A 398 -5.06 -6.86 6.39
N THR A 399 -4.55 -7.43 5.30
CA THR A 399 -4.00 -8.79 5.29
C THR A 399 -2.57 -8.74 5.80
N THR A 400 -2.31 -9.46 6.92
CA THR A 400 -1.13 -9.29 7.78
C THR A 400 -0.07 -10.37 7.58
N ASN A 401 -0.25 -11.23 6.60
CA ASN A 401 0.76 -12.24 6.27
C ASN A 401 1.71 -11.80 5.14
N ILE A 402 1.57 -10.55 4.65
CA ILE A 402 2.44 -9.84 3.73
C ILE A 402 1.93 -8.43 3.37
N ASN A 403 0.66 -8.30 2.95
CA ASN A 403 0.17 -7.13 2.19
C ASN A 403 0.22 -5.82 3.00
N MET A 404 -0.28 -5.85 4.24
CA MET A 404 -0.24 -4.67 5.11
C MET A 404 1.19 -4.18 5.36
N GLU A 405 2.10 -5.10 5.59
CA GLU A 405 3.50 -4.80 5.85
C GLU A 405 4.21 -4.30 4.59
N GLU A 406 3.97 -4.92 3.43
CA GLU A 406 4.53 -4.52 2.14
C GLU A 406 4.11 -3.12 1.74
N ASN A 407 2.89 -2.69 2.09
CA ASN A 407 2.41 -1.32 1.85
C ASN A 407 3.34 -0.25 2.45
N TYR A 408 4.13 -0.59 3.47
CA TYR A 408 4.97 0.37 4.19
C TYR A 408 6.48 0.16 4.04
N TRP A 409 6.93 -0.83 3.26
CA TRP A 409 8.36 -1.06 3.07
C TRP A 409 9.11 0.14 2.47
N ALA A 410 8.44 0.92 1.64
CA ALA A 410 9.03 2.12 1.04
C ALA A 410 8.95 3.38 1.94
N ALA A 411 8.15 3.36 3.02
CA ALA A 411 7.86 4.56 3.79
C ALA A 411 9.12 5.25 4.34
N GLU A 412 10.03 4.49 4.92
CA GLU A 412 11.26 5.04 5.48
C GLU A 412 12.31 5.30 4.39
N THR A 413 12.58 4.30 3.55
CA THR A 413 13.64 4.35 2.55
C THR A 413 13.39 5.38 1.46
N ALA A 414 12.11 5.60 1.08
CA ALA A 414 11.69 6.61 0.09
C ALA A 414 11.33 7.98 0.72
N ASN A 415 11.79 8.26 1.95
CA ASN A 415 11.70 9.56 2.64
C ASN A 415 10.26 10.06 2.90
N LEU A 416 9.40 9.14 3.35
CA LEU A 416 7.99 9.39 3.69
C LEU A 416 7.65 8.87 5.10
N SER A 417 8.57 9.05 6.04
CA SER A 417 8.50 8.50 7.40
C SER A 417 7.23 8.89 8.16
N GLU A 418 6.69 10.11 7.94
CA GLU A 418 5.42 10.55 8.55
C GLU A 418 4.22 9.71 8.10
N LEU A 419 4.29 9.13 6.90
CA LEU A 419 3.22 8.31 6.34
C LEU A 419 3.26 6.86 6.84
N HIS A 420 4.32 6.48 7.55
CA HIS A 420 4.40 5.21 8.27
C HIS A 420 3.56 5.24 9.56
N LYS A 421 3.36 6.44 10.12
CA LYS A 421 2.70 6.63 11.41
C LYS A 421 1.27 6.05 11.49
N PRO A 422 0.41 6.11 10.46
CA PRO A 422 -0.90 5.45 10.51
C PRO A 422 -0.82 3.96 10.82
N LEU A 423 0.14 3.22 10.24
CA LEU A 423 0.37 1.82 10.57
C LEU A 423 0.92 1.65 11.99
N LEU A 424 1.89 2.46 12.39
CA LEU A 424 2.51 2.36 13.72
C LEU A 424 1.46 2.59 14.83
N ASP A 425 0.60 3.58 14.69
CA ASP A 425 -0.52 3.82 15.61
C ASP A 425 -1.53 2.65 15.60
N PHE A 426 -1.78 2.06 14.43
CA PHE A 426 -2.65 0.89 14.29
C PHE A 426 -2.07 -0.35 14.99
N ILE A 427 -0.75 -0.59 14.92
CA ILE A 427 -0.08 -1.67 15.66
C ILE A 427 -0.28 -1.52 17.17
N VAL A 428 -0.26 -0.29 17.69
CA VAL A 428 -0.60 -0.03 19.11
C VAL A 428 -2.06 -0.39 19.41
N ASN A 429 -2.99 -0.12 18.48
CA ASN A 429 -4.39 -0.52 18.66
C ASN A 429 -4.55 -2.04 18.63
N LEU A 430 -3.91 -2.73 17.69
CA LEU A 430 -3.86 -4.20 17.61
C LEU A 430 -3.28 -4.84 18.89
N SER A 431 -2.29 -4.20 19.51
CA SER A 431 -1.70 -4.71 20.76
C SER A 431 -2.70 -4.72 21.93
N LYS A 432 -3.70 -3.83 21.92
CA LYS A 432 -4.72 -3.76 22.96
C LYS A 432 -5.76 -4.90 22.84
N THR A 433 -6.17 -5.23 21.61
CA THR A 433 -7.12 -6.31 21.33
C THR A 433 -6.45 -7.69 21.28
N GLY A 434 -5.21 -7.74 20.78
CA GLY A 434 -4.46 -8.98 20.56
C GLY A 434 -4.11 -9.76 21.84
N GLY A 435 -4.08 -9.10 23.01
CA GLY A 435 -3.91 -9.77 24.30
C GLY A 435 -5.10 -10.69 24.63
N MET A 436 -6.32 -10.27 24.33
CA MET A 436 -7.51 -11.14 24.48
C MET A 436 -7.43 -12.35 23.55
N THR A 437 -6.97 -12.15 22.32
CA THR A 437 -6.76 -13.23 21.36
C THR A 437 -5.68 -14.21 21.82
N ALA A 438 -4.53 -13.73 22.29
CA ALA A 438 -3.46 -14.56 22.82
C ALA A 438 -3.97 -15.50 23.94
N LYS A 439 -4.76 -14.96 24.85
CA LYS A 439 -5.34 -15.75 25.95
C LYS A 439 -6.41 -16.72 25.49
N ALA A 440 -7.43 -16.24 24.77
CA ALA A 440 -8.62 -17.03 24.41
C ALA A 440 -8.35 -18.10 23.34
N TYR A 441 -7.50 -17.81 22.37
CA TYR A 441 -7.25 -18.73 21.27
C TYR A 441 -6.00 -19.60 21.47
N TYR A 442 -5.02 -19.12 22.21
CA TYR A 442 -3.73 -19.81 22.33
C TYR A 442 -3.35 -20.16 23.78
N GLY A 443 -4.08 -19.65 24.77
CA GLY A 443 -3.81 -19.91 26.20
C GLY A 443 -2.53 -19.21 26.69
N VAL A 444 -2.12 -18.11 26.04
CA VAL A 444 -0.95 -17.31 26.40
C VAL A 444 -1.41 -16.08 27.16
N ASP A 445 -0.85 -15.88 28.37
CA ASP A 445 -1.25 -14.80 29.27
C ASP A 445 -0.42 -13.52 29.08
N ARG A 446 0.80 -13.61 28.53
CA ARG A 446 1.67 -12.44 28.27
C ARG A 446 1.62 -12.04 26.80
N GLY A 447 1.63 -10.73 26.59
CA GLY A 447 1.76 -10.18 25.26
C GLY A 447 0.50 -10.27 24.41
N TRP A 448 0.67 -10.23 23.09
CA TRP A 448 -0.43 -10.19 22.12
C TRP A 448 -0.03 -10.85 20.81
N CYS A 449 -1.03 -11.31 20.09
CA CYS A 449 -0.86 -11.87 18.75
C CYS A 449 -1.91 -11.34 17.77
N LEU A 450 -1.66 -11.57 16.50
CA LEU A 450 -2.51 -11.18 15.38
C LEU A 450 -2.58 -12.32 14.38
N GLY A 451 -3.79 -12.65 13.94
CA GLY A 451 -4.05 -13.63 12.90
C GLY A 451 -3.73 -13.11 11.50
N HIS A 452 -4.18 -13.86 10.50
CA HIS A 452 -3.93 -13.66 9.08
C HIS A 452 -4.40 -12.30 8.52
N ASN A 453 -5.47 -11.72 9.05
CA ASN A 453 -5.96 -10.41 8.65
C ASN A 453 -6.67 -9.67 9.80
N THR A 454 -6.92 -8.41 9.57
CA THR A 454 -7.60 -7.50 10.50
C THR A 454 -8.40 -6.45 9.74
N ASP A 455 -9.10 -5.60 10.47
CA ASP A 455 -9.92 -4.50 9.94
C ASP A 455 -9.77 -3.23 10.79
N ILE A 456 -10.50 -2.18 10.46
CA ILE A 456 -10.42 -0.89 11.17
C ILE A 456 -10.76 -1.00 12.66
N TRP A 457 -11.47 -2.06 13.08
CA TRP A 457 -11.85 -2.33 14.47
C TRP A 457 -10.76 -3.05 15.26
N ALA A 458 -9.58 -3.21 14.64
CA ALA A 458 -8.44 -3.92 15.23
C ALA A 458 -8.79 -5.37 15.65
N MET A 459 -9.52 -6.10 14.81
CA MET A 459 -9.76 -7.53 14.98
C MET A 459 -8.42 -8.29 14.94
N THR A 460 -8.21 -9.26 15.84
CA THR A 460 -6.92 -9.97 15.93
C THR A 460 -7.04 -11.49 15.91
N CYS A 461 -8.25 -12.03 15.99
CA CYS A 461 -8.47 -13.47 16.05
C CYS A 461 -8.12 -14.18 14.74
N PRO A 462 -7.83 -15.50 14.78
CA PRO A 462 -7.80 -16.35 13.61
C PRO A 462 -9.17 -16.32 12.91
N VAL A 463 -9.18 -16.42 11.59
CA VAL A 463 -10.41 -16.33 10.80
C VAL A 463 -10.93 -17.73 10.40
N GLY A 464 -12.07 -17.80 9.71
CA GLY A 464 -12.50 -19.03 9.04
C GLY A 464 -13.74 -19.72 9.59
N LEU A 465 -14.27 -19.34 10.78
CA LEU A 465 -15.50 -19.88 11.39
C LEU A 465 -15.49 -21.43 11.51
N GLY A 466 -14.32 -22.04 11.71
CA GLY A 466 -14.16 -23.50 11.73
C GLY A 466 -14.08 -24.19 10.37
N GLY A 467 -14.30 -23.46 9.26
CA GLY A 467 -14.27 -23.95 7.89
C GLY A 467 -13.08 -23.45 7.06
N GLY A 468 -12.35 -22.46 7.53
CA GLY A 468 -11.19 -21.90 6.84
C GLY A 468 -10.05 -22.91 6.69
N ASP A 469 -9.29 -22.78 5.60
CA ASP A 469 -8.09 -23.61 5.40
C ASP A 469 -7.00 -23.18 6.40
N PRO A 470 -6.44 -24.10 7.22
CA PRO A 470 -5.44 -23.74 8.23
C PRO A 470 -4.19 -23.05 7.67
N SER A 471 -3.84 -23.28 6.39
CA SER A 471 -2.66 -22.67 5.76
C SER A 471 -2.63 -21.14 5.83
N TRP A 472 -3.79 -20.50 5.90
CA TRP A 472 -3.91 -19.05 6.10
C TRP A 472 -4.75 -18.71 7.35
N ALA A 473 -5.88 -19.41 7.57
CA ALA A 473 -6.85 -19.05 8.59
C ALA A 473 -6.32 -19.18 10.04
N CYS A 474 -5.34 -20.06 10.27
CA CYS A 474 -4.81 -20.36 11.60
C CYS A 474 -3.43 -19.75 11.89
N TRP A 475 -2.85 -19.00 10.97
CA TRP A 475 -1.58 -18.33 11.19
C TRP A 475 -1.70 -17.20 12.23
N ASN A 476 -0.69 -17.08 13.12
CA ASN A 476 -0.76 -16.20 14.29
C ASN A 476 0.49 -15.32 14.51
N MET A 477 1.34 -15.18 13.50
CA MET A 477 2.58 -14.41 13.61
C MET A 477 2.47 -12.97 13.08
N GLY A 478 1.26 -12.50 12.72
CA GLY A 478 1.04 -11.13 12.27
C GLY A 478 1.50 -10.08 13.26
N GLY A 479 1.32 -10.33 14.57
CA GLY A 479 1.81 -9.43 15.62
C GLY A 479 3.34 -9.35 15.68
N ALA A 480 4.02 -10.48 15.50
CA ALA A 480 5.48 -10.53 15.43
C ALA A 480 6.01 -9.75 14.22
N TRP A 481 5.43 -9.96 13.04
CA TRP A 481 5.84 -9.26 11.82
C TRP A 481 5.55 -7.76 11.89
N ALA A 482 4.31 -7.37 12.16
CA ALA A 482 3.91 -5.96 12.22
C ALA A 482 4.75 -5.16 13.23
N SER A 483 5.09 -5.74 14.38
CA SER A 483 5.89 -5.06 15.43
C SER A 483 7.29 -4.68 14.98
N THR A 484 7.87 -5.35 13.97
CA THR A 484 9.20 -5.00 13.43
C THR A 484 9.21 -3.61 12.82
N HIS A 485 8.07 -3.10 12.32
CA HIS A 485 7.94 -1.73 11.82
C HIS A 485 8.25 -0.65 12.86
N ILE A 486 8.06 -0.94 14.16
CA ILE A 486 8.39 -0.02 15.24
C ILE A 486 9.91 0.20 15.33
N TRP A 487 10.67 -0.91 15.29
CA TRP A 487 12.13 -0.83 15.29
C TRP A 487 12.66 -0.23 14.00
N GLU A 488 12.08 -0.59 12.87
CA GLU A 488 12.42 -0.04 11.55
C GLU A 488 12.29 1.49 11.54
N HIS A 489 11.17 2.04 11.96
CA HIS A 489 10.97 3.50 12.05
C HIS A 489 12.03 4.17 12.95
N TYR A 490 12.31 3.56 14.10
CA TYR A 490 13.36 4.08 15.00
C TYR A 490 14.73 4.09 14.34
N THR A 491 15.11 3.07 13.58
CA THR A 491 16.43 2.99 12.94
C THR A 491 16.68 4.11 11.92
N PHE A 492 15.61 4.62 11.28
CA PHE A 492 15.69 5.75 10.35
C PHE A 492 15.59 7.12 11.03
N THR A 493 14.83 7.22 12.10
CA THR A 493 14.55 8.50 12.76
C THR A 493 15.48 8.78 13.94
N GLY A 494 15.90 7.76 14.66
CA GLY A 494 16.62 7.88 15.93
C GLY A 494 15.77 8.47 17.05
N ASP A 495 14.44 8.56 16.88
CA ASP A 495 13.53 9.16 17.85
C ASP A 495 13.29 8.22 19.03
N LYS A 496 13.96 8.52 20.15
CA LYS A 496 13.83 7.74 21.39
C LYS A 496 12.50 7.96 22.11
N ASP A 497 11.85 9.09 21.91
CA ASP A 497 10.56 9.37 22.53
C ASP A 497 9.47 8.56 21.82
N PHE A 498 9.52 8.50 20.50
CA PHE A 498 8.74 7.55 19.70
C PHE A 498 9.01 6.11 20.20
N LEU A 499 10.25 5.67 20.23
CA LEU A 499 10.57 4.31 20.64
C LEU A 499 10.03 3.99 22.04
N ARG A 500 10.12 4.90 22.98
CA ARG A 500 9.59 4.73 24.36
C ARG A 500 8.08 4.57 24.35
N GLN A 501 7.38 5.33 23.50
CA GLN A 501 5.92 5.28 23.40
C GLN A 501 5.44 3.97 22.79
N TYR A 502 6.12 3.44 21.74
CA TYR A 502 5.68 2.27 20.98
C TYR A 502 6.31 0.95 21.44
N TYR A 503 7.37 1.01 22.23
CA TYR A 503 8.07 -0.17 22.78
C TYR A 503 7.15 -1.17 23.49
N PRO A 504 6.11 -0.77 24.25
CA PRO A 504 5.21 -1.74 24.88
C PRO A 504 4.52 -2.68 23.87
N ALA A 505 4.16 -2.21 22.67
CA ALA A 505 3.57 -3.05 21.65
C ALA A 505 4.60 -4.05 21.09
N LEU A 506 5.82 -3.60 20.78
CA LEU A 506 6.92 -4.48 20.33
C LEU A 506 7.29 -5.50 21.40
N LYS A 507 7.41 -5.07 22.65
CA LYS A 507 7.69 -5.97 23.79
C LYS A 507 6.60 -7.03 23.92
N GLY A 508 5.33 -6.63 23.87
CA GLY A 508 4.21 -7.57 24.02
C GLY A 508 4.17 -8.62 22.91
N ALA A 509 4.47 -8.26 21.66
CA ALA A 509 4.59 -9.24 20.58
C ALA A 509 5.74 -10.23 20.83
N ALA A 510 6.89 -9.74 21.32
CA ALA A 510 8.02 -10.58 21.69
C ALA A 510 7.72 -11.49 22.90
N GLU A 511 6.96 -11.03 23.89
CA GLU A 511 6.49 -11.84 25.02
C GLU A 511 5.59 -12.99 24.56
N PHE A 512 4.60 -12.71 23.68
CA PHE A 512 3.80 -13.75 23.08
C PHE A 512 4.65 -14.78 22.33
N CYS A 513 5.61 -14.33 21.53
CA CYS A 513 6.51 -15.22 20.81
C CYS A 513 7.25 -16.19 21.76
N ILE A 514 7.79 -15.70 22.87
CA ILE A 514 8.50 -16.52 23.84
C ILE A 514 7.57 -17.57 24.46
N ASP A 515 6.38 -17.15 24.90
CA ASP A 515 5.44 -18.02 25.62
C ASP A 515 4.72 -19.02 24.67
N TRP A 516 4.69 -18.74 23.36
CA TRP A 516 4.14 -19.64 22.35
C TRP A 516 5.08 -20.78 21.97
N LEU A 517 6.40 -20.60 22.14
CA LEU A 517 7.40 -21.60 21.80
C LEU A 517 7.30 -22.83 22.72
N ILE A 518 7.50 -24.00 22.14
CA ILE A 518 7.69 -25.26 22.86
C ILE A 518 9.11 -25.76 22.71
N GLU A 519 9.56 -26.60 23.62
CA GLU A 519 10.82 -27.33 23.49
C GLU A 519 10.58 -28.68 22.81
N LYS A 520 11.29 -28.94 21.72
CA LYS A 520 11.32 -30.25 21.05
C LYS A 520 12.75 -30.53 20.57
N ASN A 521 13.26 -31.72 20.87
CA ASN A 521 14.62 -32.12 20.51
C ASN A 521 15.71 -31.11 20.97
N GLY A 522 15.55 -30.51 22.14
CA GLY A 522 16.50 -29.56 22.70
C GLY A 522 16.49 -28.16 22.07
N LYS A 523 15.55 -27.89 21.15
CA LYS A 523 15.36 -26.61 20.49
C LYS A 523 13.97 -26.04 20.76
N LEU A 524 13.86 -24.72 20.71
CA LEU A 524 12.60 -23.99 20.81
C LEU A 524 11.99 -23.79 19.41
N MET A 525 10.70 -24.05 19.28
CA MET A 525 9.97 -23.91 18.03
C MET A 525 8.47 -23.72 18.26
N THR A 526 7.73 -23.27 17.23
CA THR A 526 6.26 -23.13 17.31
C THR A 526 5.55 -24.47 17.19
N SER A 527 4.43 -24.65 17.94
CA SER A 527 3.52 -25.79 17.79
C SER A 527 2.12 -25.43 18.35
N PRO A 528 1.05 -25.54 17.53
CA PRO A 528 1.08 -25.65 16.09
C PRO A 528 1.61 -24.39 15.41
N GLY A 529 2.00 -24.50 14.13
CA GLY A 529 2.35 -23.41 13.26
C GLY A 529 1.88 -23.70 11.84
N THR A 530 1.84 -22.68 11.01
CA THR A 530 1.59 -22.78 9.55
C THR A 530 2.53 -21.83 8.83
N SER A 531 2.95 -22.16 7.60
CA SER A 531 3.67 -21.23 6.73
C SER A 531 2.70 -20.76 5.64
N PRO A 532 2.19 -19.52 5.75
CA PRO A 532 1.21 -19.06 4.78
C PRO A 532 1.80 -19.00 3.35
N GLU A 533 1.04 -19.38 2.37
CA GLU A 533 -0.23 -20.07 2.39
C GLU A 533 -0.08 -21.41 1.69
N ASN A 534 1.17 -21.93 1.66
CA ASN A 534 1.52 -23.20 1.01
C ASN A 534 1.24 -24.41 1.92
N LYS A 535 1.37 -25.58 1.36
CA LYS A 535 1.19 -26.85 2.06
C LYS A 535 2.35 -27.79 1.79
N TYR A 536 2.65 -28.61 2.77
CA TYR A 536 3.62 -29.70 2.63
C TYR A 536 2.94 -30.99 2.18
N VAL A 537 3.75 -31.91 1.67
CA VAL A 537 3.34 -33.28 1.37
C VAL A 537 4.24 -34.24 2.13
N THR A 538 3.65 -35.00 3.07
CA THR A 538 4.38 -36.01 3.86
C THR A 538 4.84 -37.18 3.00
N SER A 539 5.68 -38.05 3.57
CA SER A 539 6.18 -39.25 2.89
C SER A 539 5.07 -40.25 2.50
N ASP A 540 3.97 -40.28 3.24
CA ASP A 540 2.79 -41.09 2.95
C ASP A 540 1.77 -40.41 2.02
N GLY A 541 2.10 -39.20 1.51
CA GLY A 541 1.29 -38.48 0.53
C GLY A 541 0.20 -37.60 1.15
N PHE A 542 0.16 -37.40 2.46
CA PHE A 542 -0.78 -36.46 3.07
C PHE A 542 -0.40 -35.02 2.73
N VAL A 543 -1.40 -34.20 2.37
CA VAL A 543 -1.26 -32.77 2.13
C VAL A 543 -1.78 -32.01 3.34
N GLY A 544 -0.92 -31.24 4.01
CA GLY A 544 -1.28 -30.49 5.20
C GLY A 544 -0.55 -29.16 5.31
N SER A 545 -0.98 -28.35 6.25
CA SER A 545 -0.40 -27.04 6.57
C SER A 545 -0.03 -26.91 8.05
N THR A 546 -0.71 -27.65 8.92
CA THR A 546 -0.49 -27.65 10.38
C THR A 546 0.71 -28.51 10.76
N LEU A 547 1.74 -27.90 11.35
CA LEU A 547 2.94 -28.60 11.79
C LEU A 547 3.58 -27.89 12.98
N TYR A 548 4.74 -28.37 13.40
CA TYR A 548 5.63 -27.68 14.34
C TYR A 548 6.90 -27.20 13.63
N GLY A 549 7.47 -26.10 14.11
CA GLY A 549 8.80 -25.66 13.73
C GLY A 549 8.97 -25.24 12.27
N ASN A 550 7.94 -24.67 11.63
CA ASN A 550 8.07 -24.09 10.28
C ASN A 550 8.98 -22.87 10.31
N MET A 551 9.70 -22.64 9.23
CA MET A 551 10.75 -21.63 9.20
C MET A 551 10.21 -20.21 9.09
N SER A 552 9.01 -19.99 8.53
CA SER A 552 8.42 -18.66 8.46
C SER A 552 8.14 -18.08 9.85
N ASP A 553 7.51 -18.87 10.73
CA ASP A 553 7.26 -18.45 12.11
C ASP A 553 8.57 -18.14 12.84
N LEU A 554 9.57 -19.04 12.72
CA LEU A 554 10.84 -18.90 13.42
C LEU A 554 11.66 -17.71 12.92
N ALA A 555 11.54 -17.37 11.63
CA ALA A 555 12.18 -16.19 11.06
C ALA A 555 11.60 -14.90 11.63
N MET A 556 10.27 -14.79 11.69
CA MET A 556 9.56 -13.63 12.22
C MET A 556 9.77 -13.47 13.74
N ILE A 557 9.71 -14.58 14.49
CA ILE A 557 10.02 -14.59 15.92
C ILE A 557 11.45 -14.12 16.17
N ARG A 558 12.42 -14.60 15.41
CA ARG A 558 13.82 -14.21 15.53
C ARG A 558 14.00 -12.72 15.35
N GLU A 559 13.44 -12.12 14.31
CA GLU A 559 13.52 -10.67 14.06
C GLU A 559 12.83 -9.88 15.17
N CYS A 560 11.60 -10.22 15.54
CA CYS A 560 10.85 -9.56 16.60
C CYS A 560 11.61 -9.56 17.94
N LEU A 561 12.21 -10.69 18.30
CA LEU A 561 13.03 -10.81 19.53
C LEU A 561 14.30 -9.98 19.44
N ILE A 562 14.99 -9.96 18.29
CA ILE A 562 16.19 -9.14 18.08
C ILE A 562 15.84 -7.67 18.23
N ASP A 563 14.76 -7.22 17.61
CA ASP A 563 14.32 -5.83 17.63
C ASP A 563 13.87 -5.39 19.03
N ALA A 564 13.09 -6.20 19.73
CA ALA A 564 12.68 -5.93 21.12
C ALA A 564 13.90 -5.84 22.06
N ARG A 565 14.89 -6.72 21.89
CA ARG A 565 16.15 -6.69 22.64
C ARG A 565 16.94 -5.40 22.41
N LYS A 566 17.06 -5.00 21.12
CA LYS A 566 17.77 -3.77 20.73
C LYS A 566 17.04 -2.54 21.28
N ALA A 567 15.71 -2.50 21.15
CA ALA A 567 14.88 -1.42 21.67
C ALA A 567 15.03 -1.27 23.19
N ALA A 568 14.95 -2.37 23.94
CA ALA A 568 15.15 -2.36 25.39
C ALA A 568 16.54 -1.84 25.79
N LYS A 569 17.60 -2.24 25.07
CA LYS A 569 18.97 -1.76 25.29
C LYS A 569 19.10 -0.26 25.02
N VAL A 570 18.53 0.25 23.93
CA VAL A 570 18.53 1.69 23.59
C VAL A 570 17.81 2.51 24.65
N LEU A 571 16.69 2.00 25.16
CA LEU A 571 15.90 2.66 26.20
C LEU A 571 16.48 2.48 27.61
N GLY A 572 17.44 1.56 27.81
CA GLY A 572 18.02 1.26 29.11
C GLY A 572 17.07 0.58 30.07
N THR A 573 16.06 -0.15 29.56
CA THR A 573 14.99 -0.79 30.35
C THR A 573 15.01 -2.32 30.25
N ASP A 574 14.19 -2.99 31.06
CA ASP A 574 13.82 -4.42 30.92
C ASP A 574 15.00 -5.40 30.85
N LYS A 575 16.07 -5.20 31.65
CA LYS A 575 17.28 -6.05 31.63
C LYS A 575 16.99 -7.55 31.80
N LYS A 576 15.98 -7.92 32.62
CA LYS A 576 15.58 -9.33 32.81
C LYS A 576 14.99 -9.90 31.54
N PHE A 577 14.15 -9.13 30.85
CA PHE A 577 13.55 -9.53 29.59
C PHE A 577 14.59 -9.65 28.46
N VAL A 578 15.58 -8.76 28.42
CA VAL A 578 16.75 -8.90 27.53
C VAL A 578 17.46 -10.23 27.75
N GLY A 579 17.68 -10.62 28.99
CA GLY A 579 18.29 -11.93 29.32
C GLY A 579 17.39 -13.13 28.96
N GLU A 580 16.07 -12.98 29.04
CA GLU A 580 15.12 -13.99 28.58
C GLU A 580 15.19 -14.15 27.06
N ILE A 581 15.19 -13.05 26.31
CA ILE A 581 15.36 -13.05 24.84
C ILE A 581 16.68 -13.71 24.43
N ASP A 582 17.79 -13.35 25.07
CA ASP A 582 19.12 -13.91 24.74
C ASP A 582 19.13 -15.45 24.91
N ARG A 583 18.52 -15.98 26.00
CA ARG A 583 18.37 -17.43 26.20
C ARG A 583 17.47 -18.08 25.15
N THR A 584 16.36 -17.43 24.79
CA THR A 584 15.42 -17.93 23.77
C THR A 584 16.09 -18.00 22.41
N LEU A 585 16.74 -16.92 21.96
CA LEU A 585 17.43 -16.87 20.67
C LEU A 585 18.52 -17.93 20.55
N SER A 586 19.28 -18.22 21.62
CA SER A 586 20.33 -19.26 21.61
C SER A 586 19.80 -20.67 21.45
N ARG A 587 18.53 -20.91 21.80
CA ARG A 587 17.86 -22.22 21.75
C ARG A 587 16.90 -22.35 20.55
N LEU A 588 16.60 -21.26 19.88
CA LEU A 588 15.64 -21.26 18.76
C LEU A 588 16.16 -22.18 17.64
N GLN A 589 15.27 -22.98 17.07
CA GLN A 589 15.58 -23.86 15.93
C GLN A 589 16.27 -23.05 14.82
N PRO A 590 17.47 -23.46 14.36
CA PRO A 590 18.19 -22.76 13.30
C PRO A 590 17.57 -23.02 11.93
N TYR A 591 17.91 -22.18 10.96
CA TYR A 591 17.64 -22.44 9.55
C TYR A 591 18.26 -23.77 9.10
N LYS A 592 17.59 -24.44 8.17
CA LYS A 592 18.05 -25.68 7.54
C LYS A 592 18.10 -25.52 6.02
N ILE A 593 19.09 -26.13 5.41
CA ILE A 593 19.22 -26.25 3.96
C ILE A 593 18.72 -27.63 3.55
N GLY A 594 17.76 -27.69 2.63
CA GLY A 594 17.19 -28.94 2.13
C GLY A 594 18.09 -29.69 1.16
N ALA A 595 17.76 -30.93 0.84
CA ALA A 595 18.50 -31.76 -0.09
C ALA A 595 18.61 -31.16 -1.51
N LYS A 596 17.68 -30.26 -1.90
CA LYS A 596 17.74 -29.54 -3.16
C LYS A 596 18.64 -28.31 -3.12
N GLY A 597 19.26 -28.01 -1.97
CA GLY A 597 20.02 -26.78 -1.73
C GLY A 597 19.18 -25.54 -1.45
N ASN A 598 17.86 -25.68 -1.31
CA ASN A 598 16.91 -24.61 -0.97
C ASN A 598 16.88 -24.36 0.53
N LEU A 599 16.43 -23.18 0.97
CA LEU A 599 16.07 -22.95 2.35
C LEU A 599 14.79 -23.76 2.68
N GLN A 600 14.85 -24.61 3.73
CA GLN A 600 13.68 -25.40 4.12
C GLN A 600 12.58 -24.50 4.64
N GLU A 601 11.36 -24.71 4.19
CA GLU A 601 10.14 -24.08 4.71
C GLU A 601 9.57 -24.88 5.89
N TRP A 602 9.58 -26.20 5.78
CA TRP A 602 9.00 -27.14 6.74
C TRP A 602 10.05 -27.68 7.69
N TYR A 603 9.64 -28.15 8.87
CA TYR A 603 10.55 -28.79 9.83
C TYR A 603 11.29 -30.00 9.24
N HIS A 604 10.56 -30.85 8.52
CA HIS A 604 11.11 -31.95 7.72
C HIS A 604 11.39 -31.45 6.29
N ASP A 605 12.32 -32.09 5.59
CA ASP A 605 12.63 -31.77 4.20
C ASP A 605 11.59 -32.37 3.23
N TRP A 606 10.33 -32.01 3.48
CA TRP A 606 9.19 -32.43 2.67
C TRP A 606 9.10 -31.58 1.39
N ARG A 607 8.45 -32.16 0.38
CA ARG A 607 8.13 -31.41 -0.84
C ARG A 607 6.93 -30.48 -0.60
N ASP A 608 6.93 -29.38 -1.29
CA ASP A 608 5.78 -28.48 -1.37
C ASP A 608 4.66 -29.12 -2.18
N GLN A 609 3.39 -28.85 -1.80
CA GLN A 609 2.25 -29.15 -2.66
C GLN A 609 2.34 -28.32 -3.95
N ASP A 610 2.62 -27.03 -3.82
CA ASP A 610 2.88 -26.12 -4.92
C ASP A 610 4.31 -25.55 -4.82
N PRO A 611 5.29 -26.10 -5.55
CA PRO A 611 6.67 -25.60 -5.53
C PRO A 611 6.80 -24.18 -6.06
N ARG A 612 5.82 -23.68 -6.83
CA ARG A 612 5.80 -22.35 -7.40
C ARG A 612 4.85 -21.41 -6.66
N HIS A 613 4.41 -21.78 -5.46
CA HIS A 613 3.49 -21.00 -4.67
C HIS A 613 3.95 -19.55 -4.54
N ARG A 614 3.00 -18.62 -4.62
CA ARG A 614 3.25 -17.17 -4.58
C ARG A 614 3.89 -16.69 -3.27
N HIS A 615 3.59 -17.33 -2.13
CA HIS A 615 4.21 -17.00 -0.85
C HIS A 615 5.63 -17.55 -0.72
N GLN A 616 6.48 -16.80 -0.06
CA GLN A 616 7.86 -17.12 0.25
C GLN A 616 8.22 -16.74 1.70
N SER A 617 7.30 -16.97 2.60
CA SER A 617 7.33 -16.49 4.01
C SER A 617 8.58 -16.96 4.78
N HIS A 618 9.14 -18.13 4.45
CA HIS A 618 10.38 -18.63 5.04
C HIS A 618 11.64 -17.86 4.60
N LEU A 619 11.55 -17.01 3.54
CA LEU A 619 12.62 -16.10 3.13
C LEU A 619 12.59 -14.76 3.88
N PHE A 620 11.67 -14.60 4.84
CA PHE A 620 11.55 -13.38 5.65
C PHE A 620 12.89 -12.90 6.23
N GLY A 621 13.75 -13.82 6.66
CA GLY A 621 15.04 -13.49 7.25
C GLY A 621 16.04 -12.82 6.28
N LEU A 622 15.82 -12.95 4.97
CA LEU A 622 16.58 -12.25 3.93
C LEU A 622 15.97 -10.84 3.70
N TYR A 623 14.63 -10.77 3.55
CA TYR A 623 13.88 -9.54 3.44
C TYR A 623 12.41 -9.77 3.84
N PRO A 624 11.79 -8.88 4.68
CA PRO A 624 12.33 -7.62 5.24
C PRO A 624 13.31 -7.79 6.40
N GLY A 625 13.45 -8.98 7.00
CA GLY A 625 14.42 -9.26 8.06
C GLY A 625 15.88 -9.03 7.64
N HIS A 626 16.80 -9.14 8.60
CA HIS A 626 18.19 -8.75 8.40
C HIS A 626 19.18 -9.83 8.81
N HIS A 627 18.72 -11.03 9.18
CA HIS A 627 19.61 -12.06 9.72
C HIS A 627 20.08 -13.11 8.68
N ILE A 628 19.65 -12.97 7.42
CA ILE A 628 20.26 -13.66 6.27
C ILE A 628 20.89 -12.61 5.35
N SER A 629 22.16 -12.78 5.01
CA SER A 629 22.84 -11.90 4.07
C SER A 629 23.94 -12.64 3.29
N VAL A 630 24.28 -12.14 2.11
CA VAL A 630 25.35 -12.70 1.27
C VAL A 630 26.70 -12.67 1.96
N LYS A 631 26.90 -11.76 2.92
CA LYS A 631 28.18 -11.58 3.61
C LYS A 631 28.29 -12.39 4.90
N GLU A 632 27.28 -12.28 5.78
CA GLU A 632 27.36 -12.84 7.14
C GLU A 632 26.88 -14.31 7.17
N THR A 633 25.99 -14.70 6.24
CA THR A 633 25.42 -16.04 6.15
C THR A 633 25.36 -16.53 4.69
N PRO A 634 26.51 -16.63 4.00
CA PRO A 634 26.55 -16.86 2.55
C PRO A 634 25.87 -18.18 2.10
N ASP A 635 25.93 -19.23 2.91
CA ASP A 635 25.29 -20.50 2.57
C ASP A 635 23.76 -20.42 2.66
N LEU A 636 23.22 -19.69 3.64
CA LEU A 636 21.77 -19.41 3.72
C LEU A 636 21.33 -18.50 2.57
N ALA A 637 22.14 -17.51 2.21
CA ALA A 637 21.85 -16.65 1.05
C ALA A 637 21.81 -17.46 -0.26
N LYS A 638 22.72 -18.40 -0.48
CA LYS A 638 22.68 -19.34 -1.62
C LYS A 638 21.43 -20.22 -1.60
N ALA A 639 21.03 -20.68 -0.40
CA ALA A 639 19.83 -21.49 -0.25
C ALA A 639 18.56 -20.66 -0.56
N CYS A 640 18.53 -19.38 -0.19
CA CYS A 640 17.45 -18.45 -0.58
C CYS A 640 17.40 -18.26 -2.11
N ALA A 641 18.56 -18.07 -2.77
CA ALA A 641 18.64 -17.97 -4.21
C ALA A 641 18.10 -19.24 -4.90
N LYS A 642 18.45 -20.42 -4.37
CA LYS A 642 17.95 -21.69 -4.88
C LYS A 642 16.43 -21.85 -4.67
N THR A 643 15.91 -21.34 -3.58
CA THR A 643 14.44 -21.29 -3.34
C THR A 643 13.75 -20.44 -4.40
N LEU A 644 14.27 -19.25 -4.69
CA LEU A 644 13.70 -18.35 -5.70
C LEU A 644 13.76 -18.97 -7.10
N GLU A 645 14.84 -19.65 -7.44
CA GLU A 645 14.98 -20.42 -8.69
C GLU A 645 13.86 -21.47 -8.84
N ILE A 646 13.62 -22.26 -7.79
CA ILE A 646 12.56 -23.29 -7.77
C ILE A 646 11.16 -22.65 -7.91
N LYS A 647 10.91 -21.54 -7.21
CA LYS A 647 9.62 -20.83 -7.26
C LYS A 647 9.35 -20.16 -8.61
N GLY A 648 10.41 -19.85 -9.38
CA GLY A 648 10.29 -19.25 -10.71
C GLY A 648 9.84 -17.79 -10.67
N ASP A 649 9.38 -17.27 -11.81
CA ASP A 649 9.08 -15.83 -12.01
C ASP A 649 7.60 -15.51 -12.33
N GLN A 650 6.75 -16.55 -12.43
CA GLN A 650 5.31 -16.36 -12.67
C GLN A 650 4.56 -16.36 -11.33
N THR A 651 4.07 -15.19 -10.93
CA THR A 651 3.41 -15.02 -9.64
C THR A 651 2.50 -13.79 -9.66
N THR A 652 1.95 -13.41 -8.50
CA THR A 652 1.07 -12.25 -8.29
C THR A 652 1.87 -10.96 -8.12
N GLY A 653 1.22 -9.80 -8.17
CA GLY A 653 1.88 -8.49 -8.10
C GLY A 653 2.72 -8.30 -6.84
N TRP A 654 2.11 -8.42 -5.63
CA TRP A 654 2.84 -8.29 -4.37
C TRP A 654 4.00 -9.30 -4.23
N SER A 655 3.80 -10.52 -4.68
CA SER A 655 4.85 -11.53 -4.65
C SER A 655 6.02 -11.18 -5.58
N THR A 656 5.71 -10.53 -6.71
CA THR A 656 6.73 -9.98 -7.63
C THR A 656 7.46 -8.81 -6.96
N GLY A 657 6.74 -7.88 -6.31
CA GLY A 657 7.32 -6.80 -5.54
C GLY A 657 8.26 -7.30 -4.44
N TRP A 658 7.83 -8.31 -3.67
CA TRP A 658 8.71 -8.95 -2.67
C TRP A 658 9.96 -9.58 -3.30
N ARG A 659 9.83 -10.26 -4.44
CA ARG A 659 10.98 -10.91 -5.11
C ARG A 659 12.00 -9.90 -5.63
N VAL A 660 11.59 -8.70 -6.07
CA VAL A 660 12.55 -7.64 -6.41
C VAL A 660 13.47 -7.35 -5.21
N ASN A 661 12.87 -7.19 -4.02
CA ASN A 661 13.61 -6.94 -2.78
C ASN A 661 14.52 -8.12 -2.39
N LEU A 662 14.02 -9.35 -2.52
CA LEU A 662 14.81 -10.56 -2.22
C LEU A 662 16.04 -10.70 -3.13
N PHE A 663 15.87 -10.54 -4.46
CA PHE A 663 16.99 -10.56 -5.40
C PHE A 663 17.95 -9.40 -5.16
N ALA A 664 17.45 -8.20 -4.84
CA ALA A 664 18.29 -7.06 -4.48
C ALA A 664 19.16 -7.37 -3.25
N ARG A 665 18.57 -7.99 -2.19
CA ARG A 665 19.32 -8.42 -0.98
C ARG A 665 20.33 -9.54 -1.25
N LEU A 666 20.10 -10.38 -2.24
CA LEU A 666 21.07 -11.33 -2.74
C LEU A 666 22.17 -10.67 -3.59
N GLN A 667 22.08 -9.37 -3.86
CA GLN A 667 22.96 -8.63 -4.75
C GLN A 667 22.99 -9.20 -6.18
N ASP A 668 21.89 -9.85 -6.58
CA ASP A 668 21.67 -10.35 -7.92
C ASP A 668 20.96 -9.28 -8.77
N ALA A 669 21.77 -8.40 -9.36
CA ALA A 669 21.27 -7.30 -10.17
C ALA A 669 20.48 -7.75 -11.42
N PRO A 670 20.94 -8.74 -12.22
CA PRO A 670 20.16 -9.27 -13.33
C PRO A 670 18.81 -9.87 -12.88
N GLY A 671 18.81 -10.64 -11.79
CA GLY A 671 17.62 -11.25 -11.21
C GLY A 671 16.63 -10.19 -10.72
N ALA A 672 17.07 -9.20 -9.95
CA ALA A 672 16.25 -8.10 -9.46
C ALA A 672 15.62 -7.31 -10.60
N TYR A 673 16.38 -6.97 -11.63
CA TYR A 673 15.88 -6.24 -12.80
C TYR A 673 14.91 -7.07 -13.63
N HIS A 674 15.18 -8.36 -13.84
CA HIS A 674 14.27 -9.27 -14.52
C HIS A 674 12.90 -9.31 -13.83
N ILE A 675 12.88 -9.43 -12.51
CA ILE A 675 11.64 -9.46 -11.72
C ILE A 675 10.97 -8.08 -11.71
N TYR A 676 11.73 -6.98 -11.66
CA TYR A 676 11.16 -5.64 -11.77
C TYR A 676 10.44 -5.42 -13.11
N ARG A 677 11.02 -5.92 -14.21
CA ARG A 677 10.34 -5.94 -15.51
C ARG A 677 9.06 -6.78 -15.51
N LYS A 678 9.03 -7.89 -14.76
CA LYS A 678 7.83 -8.72 -14.61
C LYS A 678 6.75 -7.97 -13.81
N LEU A 679 7.13 -7.17 -12.83
CA LEU A 679 6.19 -6.31 -12.09
C LEU A 679 5.53 -5.30 -13.03
N LEU A 680 6.26 -4.70 -13.95
CA LEU A 680 5.74 -3.79 -14.98
C LEU A 680 5.14 -4.51 -16.20
N ARG A 681 4.87 -5.81 -16.14
CA ARG A 681 4.17 -6.52 -17.21
C ARG A 681 2.73 -6.03 -17.35
N TYR A 682 2.32 -5.65 -18.57
CA TYR A 682 0.94 -5.23 -18.84
C TYR A 682 -0.07 -6.34 -18.50
N VAL A 683 -1.11 -5.98 -17.78
CA VAL A 683 -2.28 -6.80 -17.45
C VAL A 683 -3.53 -6.05 -17.90
N SER A 684 -4.49 -6.76 -18.49
CA SER A 684 -5.76 -6.16 -18.92
C SER A 684 -6.66 -5.82 -17.72
N PRO A 685 -7.49 -4.77 -17.82
CA PRO A 685 -8.45 -4.43 -16.79
C PRO A 685 -9.33 -5.63 -16.38
N ASP A 686 -9.77 -5.66 -15.13
CA ASP A 686 -10.72 -6.66 -14.66
C ASP A 686 -12.04 -6.53 -15.43
N GLY A 687 -12.59 -7.68 -15.86
CA GLY A 687 -13.79 -7.69 -16.71
C GLY A 687 -13.53 -7.49 -18.20
N TYR A 688 -12.32 -7.13 -18.63
CA TYR A 688 -11.99 -7.07 -20.06
C TYR A 688 -11.97 -8.47 -20.67
N ASN A 689 -12.77 -8.67 -21.74
CA ASN A 689 -12.98 -9.96 -22.41
C ASN A 689 -12.53 -9.98 -23.88
N GLY A 690 -11.69 -9.01 -24.29
CA GLY A 690 -11.16 -8.96 -25.65
C GLY A 690 -10.17 -10.10 -25.94
N LYS A 691 -9.82 -10.28 -27.23
CA LYS A 691 -8.91 -11.36 -27.67
C LYS A 691 -7.52 -11.34 -27.03
N ASP A 692 -7.07 -10.16 -26.53
CA ASP A 692 -5.76 -9.96 -25.89
C ASP A 692 -5.90 -9.81 -24.38
N ALA A 693 -6.87 -10.47 -23.76
CA ALA A 693 -7.07 -10.42 -22.32
C ALA A 693 -5.92 -11.11 -21.56
N ARG A 694 -5.24 -10.36 -20.68
CA ARG A 694 -4.09 -10.83 -19.88
C ARG A 694 -4.43 -10.76 -18.40
N ARG A 695 -4.08 -11.79 -17.67
CA ARG A 695 -4.35 -11.95 -16.25
C ARG A 695 -3.06 -12.29 -15.48
N GLY A 696 -3.16 -12.33 -14.15
CA GLY A 696 -2.09 -12.66 -13.23
C GLY A 696 -1.30 -11.44 -12.79
N GLY A 697 -0.12 -11.65 -12.22
CA GLY A 697 0.71 -10.57 -11.70
C GLY A 697 1.27 -9.66 -12.79
N GLY A 698 1.40 -8.39 -12.47
CA GLY A 698 1.91 -7.35 -13.34
C GLY A 698 1.34 -5.98 -12.99
N THR A 699 1.06 -5.16 -14.00
CA THR A 699 0.62 -3.77 -13.84
C THR A 699 -0.53 -3.47 -14.80
N TYR A 700 -1.58 -2.84 -14.29
CA TYR A 700 -2.73 -2.38 -15.05
C TYR A 700 -2.41 -1.11 -15.88
N PRO A 701 -3.28 -0.74 -16.86
CA PRO A 701 -3.07 0.45 -17.70
C PRO A 701 -2.81 1.75 -16.92
N ASN A 702 -3.38 1.90 -15.73
CA ASN A 702 -3.20 3.07 -14.86
C ASN A 702 -2.01 2.93 -13.87
N LEU A 703 -1.12 2.00 -14.12
CA LEU A 703 0.06 1.67 -13.31
C LEU A 703 -0.26 1.13 -11.90
N LEU A 704 -1.50 0.80 -11.58
CA LEU A 704 -1.82 0.06 -10.37
C LEU A 704 -1.36 -1.41 -10.48
N ASP A 705 -0.96 -1.98 -9.36
CA ASP A 705 -0.51 -3.38 -9.27
C ASP A 705 -1.62 -4.38 -9.64
N ALA A 706 -1.25 -5.50 -10.20
CA ALA A 706 -2.18 -6.56 -10.59
C ALA A 706 -1.87 -7.88 -9.88
N HIS A 707 -2.81 -8.33 -9.07
CA HIS A 707 -2.98 -9.75 -8.72
C HIS A 707 -4.03 -10.39 -9.64
N SER A 708 -4.86 -9.50 -10.26
CA SER A 708 -6.13 -9.80 -10.90
C SER A 708 -7.08 -10.48 -9.92
N PRO A 709 -7.77 -9.71 -9.05
CA PRO A 709 -7.98 -8.25 -9.06
C PRO A 709 -6.87 -7.42 -8.40
N PHE A 710 -7.03 -6.08 -8.45
CA PHE A 710 -6.12 -5.07 -7.88
C PHE A 710 -5.93 -5.20 -6.36
N PRO A 711 -4.68 -5.35 -5.87
CA PRO A 711 -4.23 -4.88 -4.56
C PRO A 711 -3.10 -3.86 -4.77
N ILE A 712 -2.79 -3.01 -3.78
CA ILE A 712 -1.83 -1.91 -3.95
C ILE A 712 -0.39 -2.27 -3.54
N ASP A 713 -0.21 -3.35 -2.85
CA ASP A 713 1.02 -3.78 -2.18
C ASP A 713 2.21 -3.93 -3.14
N GLY A 714 2.02 -4.49 -4.33
CA GLY A 714 3.08 -4.61 -5.33
C GLY A 714 3.60 -3.25 -5.83
N ASN A 715 2.79 -2.19 -5.84
CA ASN A 715 3.26 -0.83 -6.12
C ASN A 715 4.29 -0.38 -5.07
N PHE A 716 4.03 -0.64 -3.79
CA PHE A 716 4.92 -0.25 -2.69
C PHE A 716 6.13 -1.18 -2.58
N GLY A 717 5.93 -2.49 -2.77
CA GLY A 717 7.01 -3.46 -2.81
C GLY A 717 8.00 -3.18 -3.95
N GLY A 718 7.50 -2.81 -5.13
CA GLY A 718 8.32 -2.38 -6.26
C GLY A 718 9.10 -1.09 -5.98
N CYS A 719 8.45 -0.12 -5.33
CA CYS A 719 9.10 1.13 -4.90
C CYS A 719 10.25 0.84 -3.92
N ALA A 720 10.02 0.01 -2.89
CA ALA A 720 11.06 -0.42 -1.94
C ALA A 720 12.19 -1.18 -2.66
N GLY A 721 11.84 -2.05 -3.61
CA GLY A 721 12.79 -2.84 -4.38
C GLY A 721 13.77 -2.00 -5.19
N VAL A 722 13.32 -0.92 -5.81
CA VAL A 722 14.21 0.03 -6.50
C VAL A 722 15.22 0.63 -5.53
N VAL A 723 14.79 1.03 -4.32
CA VAL A 723 15.73 1.54 -3.31
C VAL A 723 16.72 0.46 -2.89
N GLU A 724 16.28 -0.78 -2.65
CA GLU A 724 17.17 -1.89 -2.28
C GLU A 724 18.18 -2.24 -3.39
N MET A 725 17.83 -2.03 -4.66
CA MET A 725 18.78 -2.17 -5.78
C MET A 725 19.84 -1.06 -5.79
N LEU A 726 19.45 0.18 -5.44
CA LEU A 726 20.33 1.35 -5.43
C LEU A 726 21.12 1.49 -4.13
N MET A 727 20.53 1.13 -2.99
CA MET A 727 21.14 1.31 -1.68
C MET A 727 20.56 0.33 -0.66
N GLN A 728 21.43 -0.34 0.06
CA GLN A 728 21.07 -1.14 1.24
C GLN A 728 21.73 -0.58 2.48
N SER A 729 21.02 -0.62 3.60
CA SER A 729 21.59 -0.17 4.88
C SER A 729 21.23 -1.12 6.02
N THR A 730 22.17 -1.24 6.94
CA THR A 730 21.98 -1.77 8.28
C THR A 730 22.24 -0.64 9.29
N GLU A 731 22.10 -0.89 10.58
CA GLU A 731 22.35 0.12 11.63
C GLU A 731 23.76 0.69 11.58
N ASP A 732 24.74 -0.04 11.03
CA ASP A 732 26.18 0.30 11.05
C ASP A 732 26.84 0.34 9.66
N CYS A 733 26.08 0.12 8.58
CA CYS A 733 26.63 0.04 7.23
C CYS A 733 25.65 0.52 6.16
N ILE A 734 26.11 1.36 5.23
CA ILE A 734 25.41 1.74 4.01
C ILE A 734 26.20 1.17 2.84
N THR A 735 25.54 0.40 1.98
CA THR A 735 26.10 -0.17 0.74
C THR A 735 25.43 0.47 -0.45
N LEU A 736 26.19 1.09 -1.34
CA LEU A 736 25.70 1.79 -2.51
C LEU A 736 25.80 0.91 -3.75
N LEU A 737 24.80 0.96 -4.60
CA LEU A 737 24.66 0.21 -5.86
C LEU A 737 24.89 -1.31 -5.69
N PRO A 738 24.32 -1.96 -4.64
CA PRO A 738 24.57 -3.37 -4.38
C PRO A 738 23.98 -4.29 -5.46
N ALA A 739 22.95 -3.86 -6.17
CA ALA A 739 22.27 -4.64 -7.21
C ALA A 739 21.88 -3.77 -8.42
N ILE A 740 22.79 -2.92 -8.86
CA ILE A 740 22.55 -2.04 -10.02
C ILE A 740 22.63 -2.85 -11.33
N PRO A 741 21.58 -2.87 -12.17
CA PRO A 741 21.59 -3.59 -13.43
C PRO A 741 22.32 -2.77 -14.52
N GLU A 742 22.78 -3.45 -15.58
CA GLU A 742 23.44 -2.81 -16.73
C GLU A 742 22.55 -1.77 -17.41
N GLN A 743 21.24 -1.97 -17.40
CA GLN A 743 20.25 -1.06 -17.98
C GLN A 743 20.20 0.31 -17.26
N TRP A 744 20.59 0.33 -15.99
CA TRP A 744 20.70 1.54 -15.18
C TRP A 744 22.18 1.90 -14.94
N SER A 745 23.04 1.70 -15.93
CA SER A 745 24.49 1.91 -15.81
C SER A 745 24.87 3.35 -15.42
N SER A 746 24.03 4.32 -15.74
CA SER A 746 24.21 5.73 -15.37
C SER A 746 22.90 6.33 -14.90
N GLY A 747 22.97 7.20 -13.90
CA GLY A 747 21.78 7.81 -13.33
C GLY A 747 22.05 8.66 -12.10
N SER A 748 20.99 9.06 -11.44
CA SER A 748 21.08 9.81 -10.18
C SER A 748 19.86 9.53 -9.30
N VAL A 749 20.06 9.57 -8.00
CA VAL A 749 19.00 9.60 -7.01
C VAL A 749 19.32 10.64 -5.95
N LYS A 750 18.28 11.37 -5.51
CA LYS A 750 18.37 12.31 -4.39
C LYS A 750 17.34 11.97 -3.34
N GLY A 751 17.70 12.13 -2.09
CA GLY A 751 16.79 12.17 -0.97
C GLY A 751 16.34 10.81 -0.42
N ILE A 752 16.84 9.68 -0.89
CA ILE A 752 16.56 8.37 -0.27
C ILE A 752 17.20 8.29 1.11
N CYS A 753 16.58 7.52 2.01
CA CYS A 753 17.03 7.46 3.40
C CYS A 753 17.66 6.12 3.75
N ALA A 754 18.70 6.18 4.58
CA ALA A 754 19.37 5.02 5.14
C ALA A 754 19.25 5.00 6.67
N ARG A 755 19.32 3.80 7.25
CA ARG A 755 19.33 3.61 8.71
C ARG A 755 20.47 4.40 9.36
N GLY A 756 20.27 4.85 10.58
CA GLY A 756 21.15 5.78 11.27
C GLY A 756 20.80 7.25 11.00
N GLY A 757 19.70 7.55 10.32
CA GLY A 757 19.25 8.93 10.05
C GLY A 757 20.03 9.63 8.95
N PHE A 758 20.47 8.91 7.93
CA PHE A 758 21.16 9.48 6.79
C PHE A 758 20.21 9.71 5.62
N VAL A 759 20.36 10.86 4.94
CA VAL A 759 19.78 11.12 3.62
C VAL A 759 20.90 11.04 2.60
N VAL A 760 20.63 10.37 1.49
CA VAL A 760 21.64 10.02 0.48
C VAL A 760 21.24 10.60 -0.86
N ASP A 761 22.15 11.40 -1.42
CA ASP A 761 22.10 11.88 -2.80
C ASP A 761 23.32 11.30 -3.54
N MET A 762 23.13 10.65 -4.67
CA MET A 762 24.24 10.11 -5.45
C MET A 762 24.00 10.20 -6.95
N THR A 763 25.09 10.32 -7.68
CA THR A 763 25.13 10.11 -9.12
C THR A 763 26.08 8.96 -9.43
N TRP A 764 25.77 8.19 -10.46
CA TRP A 764 26.62 7.11 -10.89
C TRP A 764 26.79 7.09 -12.41
N LYS A 765 27.90 6.53 -12.86
CA LYS A 765 28.21 6.31 -14.26
C LYS A 765 28.94 4.98 -14.40
N ASP A 766 28.60 4.20 -15.43
CA ASP A 766 29.17 2.87 -15.70
C ASP A 766 29.14 1.96 -14.47
N GLY A 767 27.99 1.98 -13.74
CA GLY A 767 27.76 1.17 -12.54
C GLY A 767 28.58 1.58 -11.30
N LYS A 768 29.25 2.74 -11.33
CA LYS A 768 30.07 3.26 -10.22
C LYS A 768 29.58 4.61 -9.75
N VAL A 769 29.54 4.80 -8.44
CA VAL A 769 29.22 6.11 -7.84
C VAL A 769 30.32 7.11 -8.21
N VAL A 770 29.91 8.26 -8.77
CA VAL A 770 30.78 9.37 -9.15
C VAL A 770 30.76 10.46 -8.08
N THR A 771 29.57 10.84 -7.65
CA THR A 771 29.36 11.78 -6.55
C THR A 771 28.42 11.22 -5.53
N LEU A 772 28.67 11.49 -4.27
CA LEU A 772 27.83 11.08 -3.15
C LEU A 772 27.75 12.24 -2.17
N THR A 773 26.56 12.65 -1.76
CA THR A 773 26.33 13.54 -0.63
C THR A 773 25.53 12.80 0.45
N LEU A 774 26.05 12.77 1.65
CA LEU A 774 25.36 12.30 2.85
C LEU A 774 24.93 13.51 3.68
N THR A 775 23.67 13.51 4.13
CA THR A 775 23.16 14.47 5.12
C THR A 775 22.73 13.70 6.37
N ALA A 776 23.25 14.06 7.54
CA ALA A 776 22.90 13.40 8.80
C ALA A 776 21.72 14.12 9.48
N ARG A 777 20.65 13.40 9.78
CA ARG A 777 19.51 13.89 10.58
C ARG A 777 19.79 13.86 12.08
N ASN A 778 20.75 13.01 12.51
CA ASN A 778 21.15 12.78 13.88
C ASN A 778 22.67 12.76 13.99
N ASP A 779 23.23 12.81 15.22
CA ASP A 779 24.63 12.47 15.46
C ASP A 779 24.81 10.97 15.16
N SER A 780 25.50 10.65 14.09
CA SER A 780 25.54 9.28 13.56
C SER A 780 26.90 8.87 13.05
N SER A 781 27.14 7.56 13.03
CA SER A 781 28.31 6.98 12.39
C SER A 781 27.93 5.70 11.64
N THR A 782 28.57 5.48 10.49
CA THR A 782 28.33 4.32 9.65
C THR A 782 29.60 3.91 8.90
N ARG A 783 29.62 2.67 8.43
CA ARG A 783 30.56 2.21 7.41
C ARG A 783 29.91 2.38 6.04
N LEU A 784 30.54 3.09 5.16
CA LEU A 784 30.09 3.31 3.80
C LEU A 784 30.85 2.37 2.86
N ARG A 785 30.12 1.49 2.17
CA ARG A 785 30.66 0.63 1.10
C ARG A 785 30.31 1.24 -0.26
N LEU A 786 31.35 1.52 -1.03
CA LEU A 786 31.24 2.29 -2.25
C LEU A 786 32.40 1.95 -3.18
N ASN A 787 32.11 1.56 -4.42
CA ASN A 787 33.08 1.21 -5.46
C ASN A 787 34.17 0.21 -4.97
N GLY A 788 33.79 -0.81 -4.19
CA GLY A 788 34.70 -1.81 -3.64
C GLY A 788 35.49 -1.36 -2.39
N LYS A 789 35.36 -0.10 -1.96
CA LYS A 789 36.03 0.42 -0.77
C LYS A 789 35.08 0.50 0.43
N THR A 790 35.63 0.47 1.64
CA THR A 790 34.87 0.71 2.89
C THR A 790 35.46 1.93 3.62
N ILE A 791 34.63 2.92 3.88
CA ILE A 791 35.00 4.18 4.54
C ILE A 791 34.21 4.31 5.84
N LYS A 792 34.86 4.68 6.94
CA LYS A 792 34.18 5.04 8.19
C LYS A 792 33.75 6.49 8.10
N VAL A 793 32.47 6.75 8.33
CA VAL A 793 31.89 8.08 8.31
C VAL A 793 31.29 8.39 9.69
N ARG A 794 31.64 9.54 10.24
CA ARG A 794 31.01 10.09 11.46
C ARG A 794 30.55 11.50 11.15
N MET A 795 29.30 11.81 11.51
CA MET A 795 28.67 13.09 11.21
C MET A 795 27.84 13.58 12.38
N LYS A 796 27.75 14.89 12.51
CA LYS A 796 26.87 15.59 13.43
C LYS A 796 25.51 15.85 12.79
N LYS A 797 24.48 16.00 13.61
CA LYS A 797 23.14 16.40 13.14
C LYS A 797 23.23 17.65 12.26
N GLY A 798 22.63 17.60 11.06
CA GLY A 798 22.61 18.66 10.07
C GLY A 798 23.88 18.76 9.20
N GLU A 799 24.92 17.98 9.50
CA GLU A 799 26.15 17.97 8.70
C GLU A 799 25.90 17.35 7.33
N LYS A 800 26.54 17.94 6.30
CA LYS A 800 26.59 17.39 4.93
C LYS A 800 28.03 17.04 4.58
N LYS A 801 28.26 15.86 4.01
CA LYS A 801 29.56 15.44 3.46
C LYS A 801 29.38 15.01 2.02
N THR A 802 30.19 15.61 1.14
CA THR A 802 30.25 15.26 -0.26
C THR A 802 31.54 14.52 -0.57
N PHE A 803 31.42 13.43 -1.31
CA PHE A 803 32.53 12.62 -1.80
C PHE A 803 32.51 12.71 -3.34
N GLU A 804 33.60 13.20 -3.93
CA GLU A 804 33.76 13.35 -5.38
C GLU A 804 34.85 12.43 -5.90
N LYS A 805 34.71 11.94 -7.13
CA LYS A 805 35.69 11.05 -7.83
C LYS A 805 36.08 9.83 -6.99
N VAL A 806 35.12 9.17 -6.38
CA VAL A 806 35.31 8.06 -5.41
C VAL A 806 35.55 6.71 -6.05
#